data_25a851a3d32fc8cca9f6ba05909de0b3
#
_entry.id   25a851a3d32fc8cca9f6ba05909de0b3
#
_cell.length_a   1.000
_cell.length_b   1.000
_cell.length_c   1.000
_cell.angle_alpha   90.00
_cell.angle_beta   90.00
_cell.angle_gamma   90.00
#
_symmetry.space_group_name_H-M   'P 1'
#
loop_
_entity.id
_entity.type
_entity.pdbx_description
1 polymer ?
#
loop_
_entity_poly.entity_id
_entity_poly.type
_entity_poly.pdbx_seq_one_letter_code
_entity_poly.pdbx_strand_id
1 'polypeptide(L)'
;MNLSLFSSTLVRPRSGRRLLPWFAFLVASLGPASPGWAAVEFPARQPAYLVTTPASALEERVVGQLSSYVGRVLGEPARRVATLEQVPLGAPAIVLTLAGRGPWADAQVPADSPEAFSLATRRELGRSLVVATGRTDRGLKRAVQRLVMRSEQRSPGLVIPDLAVVEKPWIPRREWTLCAWSPELVRGLFHNPQADKRMNVWLYSDRQVDSYVEMFDWFGFSGSQLMDTVANYAAVGSAEAYHGRLRMFTRALRENGQDITLWVWASQFNDFGWVDRTVVTTPQPGLTAFTDPAVRATFERYYDGYAELAADVDLLIAHFYDPGTLKNRSDVFQYMGLLRDKFRAKNPQVKLGVDFWYADQEVGYMEQLVENGFKDVLFLENTMPHTYPPGRREELHQAARQRGLEIGVWGWHTAEIESDQMPTMHVNAQLLSKFYREMRAGVDRIHPITYWSEMEACHLINIFTMYCAGQLLWNPDRDPDELLREVAEGIWGPRAGAPVLAALRLIQDVRTGPSWDTYWWSLPTHRLGTADPADDLRRADEAIAAFESLVTDPTYVCKLPLPFPPDAFIDLMLPHLRQLRAFADFRIQFAALTADAAKGLSKEELRVRANAIWKPILDYSTWIGAFGPPEAMTQEKMLMAFAKEHGLVLTPPDWMRWRDANRQLQSLHGRQRAQATALQIDVNARHLSRDFFWSVEKGRDRFQLLIDQGLVVKTGPTTYQLANWEEFRGR
;
A
#
# COMPACT_ATOMS: atom_id res chain seq x y z
N MET A 1 -16.14 3.92 -31.96
CA MET A 1 -17.17 2.94 -31.55
C MET A 1 -18.16 3.65 -30.64
N ASN A 2 -19.42 3.71 -31.07
CA ASN A 2 -20.47 4.49 -30.46
C ASN A 2 -20.89 3.96 -29.09
N LEU A 3 -20.85 4.82 -28.07
CA LEU A 3 -21.51 4.58 -26.80
C LEU A 3 -22.83 5.35 -26.79
N SER A 4 -23.94 4.63 -26.94
CA SER A 4 -25.29 5.15 -26.80
C SER A 4 -25.75 5.07 -25.36
N LEU A 5 -26.22 6.20 -24.90
CA LEU A 5 -27.02 6.51 -23.72
C LEU A 5 -27.99 5.41 -23.26
N PHE A 6 -27.89 5.02 -21.99
CA PHE A 6 -29.00 4.41 -21.26
C PHE A 6 -29.56 5.43 -20.26
N SER A 7 -30.78 5.86 -20.51
CA SER A 7 -31.58 6.62 -19.58
C SER A 7 -32.25 5.66 -18.60
N SER A 8 -31.98 5.78 -17.32
CA SER A 8 -32.64 5.01 -16.26
C SER A 8 -33.89 5.75 -15.78
N THR A 9 -35.03 5.14 -16.04
CA THR A 9 -36.34 5.52 -15.52
C THR A 9 -36.43 5.14 -14.03
N LEU A 10 -36.64 6.14 -13.20
CA LEU A 10 -36.94 6.00 -11.77
C LEU A 10 -38.32 5.35 -11.56
N VAL A 11 -38.35 4.13 -11.07
CA VAL A 11 -39.55 3.52 -10.52
C VAL A 11 -39.57 3.72 -9.00
N ARG A 12 -40.52 4.50 -8.49
CA ARG A 12 -40.81 4.64 -7.06
C ARG A 12 -41.54 3.39 -6.54
N PRO A 13 -41.09 2.74 -5.46
CA PRO A 13 -41.94 1.78 -4.77
C PRO A 13 -42.84 2.46 -3.78
N ARG A 14 -44.13 2.06 -3.82
CA ARG A 14 -45.18 2.45 -2.90
C ARG A 14 -44.94 1.90 -1.50
N SER A 15 -45.13 2.76 -0.51
CA SER A 15 -45.14 2.47 0.91
C SER A 15 -46.27 1.48 1.31
N GLY A 16 -45.87 0.34 1.83
CA GLY A 16 -46.76 -0.58 2.59
C GLY A 16 -46.23 -0.76 3.99
N ARG A 17 -46.77 -0.01 4.93
CA ARG A 17 -46.52 -0.21 6.38
C ARG A 17 -47.10 -1.55 6.81
N ARG A 18 -46.27 -2.48 7.29
CA ARG A 18 -46.65 -3.52 8.23
C ARG A 18 -45.75 -3.40 9.45
N LEU A 19 -46.33 -2.98 10.55
CA LEU A 19 -45.80 -3.02 11.90
C LEU A 19 -45.74 -4.48 12.34
N LEU A 20 -44.55 -4.99 12.58
CA LEU A 20 -44.34 -6.20 13.38
C LEU A 20 -43.67 -5.78 14.70
N PRO A 21 -44.11 -6.32 15.85
CA PRO A 21 -43.61 -5.90 17.15
C PRO A 21 -42.19 -6.45 17.37
N TRP A 22 -41.26 -5.56 17.70
CA TRP A 22 -39.96 -5.88 18.21
C TRP A 22 -40.09 -6.45 19.61
N PHE A 23 -39.91 -7.75 19.77
CA PHE A 23 -39.59 -8.34 21.07
C PHE A 23 -38.14 -8.00 21.36
N ALA A 24 -37.93 -7.01 22.20
CA ALA A 24 -36.67 -6.71 22.82
C ALA A 24 -36.30 -7.86 23.76
N PHE A 25 -35.38 -8.73 23.36
CA PHE A 25 -34.65 -9.58 24.30
C PHE A 25 -33.60 -8.72 24.98
N LEU A 26 -34.00 -8.06 26.04
CA LEU A 26 -33.09 -7.49 27.02
C LEU A 26 -32.55 -8.67 27.85
N VAL A 27 -31.54 -9.36 27.39
CA VAL A 27 -30.73 -10.22 28.26
C VAL A 27 -29.84 -9.26 29.04
N ALA A 28 -30.31 -8.83 30.17
CA ALA A 28 -29.49 -8.24 31.21
C ALA A 28 -28.54 -9.33 31.71
N SER A 29 -27.40 -9.45 31.10
CA SER A 29 -26.22 -10.10 31.69
C SER A 29 -25.69 -9.17 32.79
N LEU A 30 -26.37 -9.17 33.92
CA LEU A 30 -25.81 -8.78 35.19
C LEU A 30 -24.80 -9.89 35.59
N GLY A 31 -23.69 -9.99 34.82
CA GLY A 31 -22.46 -10.53 35.37
C GLY A 31 -22.04 -9.63 36.52
N PRO A 32 -21.46 -10.17 37.61
CA PRO A 32 -20.94 -9.34 38.68
C PRO A 32 -20.01 -8.30 38.05
N ALA A 33 -20.30 -7.02 38.32
CA ALA A 33 -19.42 -5.93 37.87
C ALA A 33 -18.02 -6.31 38.33
N SER A 34 -17.17 -6.70 37.39
CA SER A 34 -15.74 -6.94 37.66
C SER A 34 -15.24 -5.66 38.34
N PRO A 35 -14.61 -5.76 39.52
CA PRO A 35 -14.06 -4.57 40.15
C PRO A 35 -13.15 -3.91 39.11
N GLY A 36 -13.48 -2.67 38.68
CA GLY A 36 -12.70 -1.91 37.72
C GLY A 36 -11.26 -1.88 38.22
N TRP A 37 -10.38 -2.55 37.47
CA TRP A 37 -8.97 -2.60 37.80
C TRP A 37 -8.39 -1.22 37.46
N ALA A 38 -7.66 -0.64 38.39
CA ALA A 38 -7.05 0.67 38.15
C ALA A 38 -5.94 0.58 37.09
N ALA A 39 -5.76 1.65 36.32
CA ALA A 39 -4.62 1.82 35.42
C ALA A 39 -3.31 1.47 36.13
N VAL A 40 -2.35 0.91 35.39
CA VAL A 40 -1.03 0.57 35.93
C VAL A 40 -0.05 1.68 35.55
N GLU A 41 0.52 2.32 36.58
CA GLU A 41 1.46 3.44 36.41
C GLU A 41 2.90 2.97 36.62
N PHE A 42 3.78 3.34 35.68
CA PHE A 42 5.22 3.13 35.74
C PHE A 42 5.90 4.49 35.91
N PRO A 43 6.47 4.79 37.10
CA PRO A 43 7.11 6.08 37.35
C PRO A 43 8.38 6.25 36.51
N ALA A 44 8.63 7.48 36.04
CA ALA A 44 9.90 7.80 35.40
C ALA A 44 11.09 7.59 36.33
N ARG A 45 12.23 7.31 35.74
CA ARG A 45 13.50 7.04 36.46
C ARG A 45 13.42 5.86 37.44
N GLN A 46 12.46 4.98 37.21
CA GLN A 46 12.39 3.68 37.89
C GLN A 46 12.31 2.58 36.85
N PRO A 47 13.01 1.44 37.05
CA PRO A 47 12.98 0.36 36.10
C PRO A 47 11.60 -0.31 36.11
N ALA A 48 11.00 -0.52 34.92
CA ALA A 48 9.87 -1.43 34.80
C ALA A 48 10.36 -2.88 34.90
N TYR A 49 9.56 -3.74 35.50
CA TYR A 49 9.85 -5.17 35.57
C TYR A 49 9.11 -5.91 34.45
N LEU A 50 9.85 -6.68 33.66
CA LEU A 50 9.29 -7.57 32.65
C LEU A 50 9.44 -9.02 33.16
N VAL A 51 8.31 -9.62 33.50
CA VAL A 51 8.25 -11.02 33.96
C VAL A 51 8.10 -11.93 32.75
N THR A 52 9.15 -12.65 32.39
CA THR A 52 9.16 -13.45 31.16
C THR A 52 10.27 -14.48 31.15
N THR A 53 10.02 -15.59 30.46
CA THR A 53 11.02 -16.67 30.16
C THR A 53 10.89 -17.03 28.68
N PRO A 54 11.44 -16.20 27.75
CA PRO A 54 11.33 -16.46 26.33
C PRO A 54 11.95 -17.80 25.94
N ALA A 55 11.28 -18.53 25.06
CA ALA A 55 11.70 -19.86 24.60
C ALA A 55 11.97 -19.90 23.08
N SER A 56 11.67 -18.83 22.36
CA SER A 56 11.96 -18.69 20.92
C SER A 56 12.69 -17.38 20.62
N ALA A 57 13.37 -17.34 19.48
CA ALA A 57 14.02 -16.12 19.00
C ALA A 57 13.02 -14.96 18.81
N LEU A 58 11.80 -15.26 18.36
CA LEU A 58 10.74 -14.27 18.20
C LEU A 58 10.26 -13.73 19.56
N GLU A 59 10.06 -14.60 20.57
CA GLU A 59 9.74 -14.15 21.93
C GLU A 59 10.84 -13.22 22.46
N GLU A 60 12.11 -13.58 22.28
CA GLU A 60 13.25 -12.77 22.73
C GLU A 60 13.26 -11.40 22.03
N ARG A 61 12.99 -11.35 20.73
CA ARG A 61 12.87 -10.11 19.96
C ARG A 61 11.72 -9.24 20.50
N VAL A 62 10.54 -9.82 20.73
CA VAL A 62 9.36 -9.12 21.25
C VAL A 62 9.63 -8.53 22.64
N VAL A 63 10.26 -9.30 23.53
CA VAL A 63 10.67 -8.82 24.85
C VAL A 63 11.68 -7.68 24.73
N GLY A 64 12.62 -7.77 23.79
CA GLY A 64 13.62 -6.74 23.50
C GLY A 64 12.98 -5.44 23.02
N GLN A 65 12.01 -5.52 22.11
CA GLN A 65 11.25 -4.36 21.61
C GLN A 65 10.51 -3.63 22.73
N LEU A 66 9.74 -4.36 23.55
CA LEU A 66 9.04 -3.78 24.70
C LEU A 66 10.01 -3.18 25.71
N SER A 67 11.08 -3.89 26.05
CA SER A 67 12.12 -3.43 26.96
C SER A 67 12.74 -2.11 26.49
N SER A 68 13.06 -2.02 25.20
CA SER A 68 13.61 -0.80 24.59
C SER A 68 12.62 0.35 24.62
N TYR A 69 11.36 0.12 24.28
CA TYR A 69 10.31 1.17 24.31
C TYR A 69 10.12 1.69 25.74
N VAL A 70 9.84 0.79 26.68
CA VAL A 70 9.59 1.16 28.08
C VAL A 70 10.82 1.86 28.69
N GLY A 71 12.03 1.34 28.41
CA GLY A 71 13.27 1.95 28.88
C GLY A 71 13.48 3.37 28.37
N ARG A 72 13.16 3.63 27.09
CA ARG A 72 13.24 4.99 26.53
C ARG A 72 12.22 5.94 27.15
N VAL A 73 10.99 5.49 27.37
CA VAL A 73 9.93 6.31 27.99
C VAL A 73 10.23 6.64 29.45
N LEU A 74 10.73 5.67 30.20
CA LEU A 74 11.01 5.87 31.64
C LEU A 74 12.38 6.48 31.91
N GLY A 75 13.28 6.50 30.94
CA GLY A 75 14.67 6.93 31.10
C GLY A 75 15.54 5.95 31.89
N GLU A 76 15.05 4.73 32.12
CA GLU A 76 15.73 3.65 32.82
C GLU A 76 15.52 2.31 32.13
N PRO A 77 16.54 1.46 32.00
CA PRO A 77 16.41 0.16 31.39
C PRO A 77 15.37 -0.71 32.11
N ALA A 78 14.51 -1.40 31.34
CA ALA A 78 13.61 -2.37 31.92
C ALA A 78 14.38 -3.58 32.49
N ARG A 79 13.93 -4.12 33.61
CA ARG A 79 14.54 -5.28 34.28
C ARG A 79 13.76 -6.55 33.94
N ARG A 80 14.43 -7.49 33.34
CA ARG A 80 13.85 -8.81 33.09
C ARG A 80 13.99 -9.68 34.32
N VAL A 81 12.92 -10.37 34.68
CA VAL A 81 12.87 -11.34 35.77
C VAL A 81 12.11 -12.57 35.32
N ALA A 82 12.46 -13.74 35.90
CA ALA A 82 11.83 -15.00 35.51
C ALA A 82 10.47 -15.22 36.18
N THR A 83 10.29 -14.73 37.39
CA THR A 83 9.09 -14.95 38.20
C THR A 83 8.59 -13.68 38.85
N LEU A 84 7.31 -13.67 39.26
CA LEU A 84 6.68 -12.51 39.90
C LEU A 84 7.28 -12.19 41.28
N GLU A 85 7.75 -13.23 42.00
CA GLU A 85 8.36 -13.08 43.33
C GLU A 85 9.62 -12.21 43.29
N GLN A 86 10.31 -12.18 42.14
CA GLN A 86 11.50 -11.35 41.93
C GLN A 86 11.19 -9.87 41.73
N VAL A 87 9.91 -9.52 41.52
CA VAL A 87 9.45 -8.11 41.44
C VAL A 87 9.25 -7.58 42.87
N PRO A 88 9.80 -6.41 43.23
CA PRO A 88 9.57 -5.82 44.55
C PRO A 88 8.10 -5.62 44.85
N LEU A 89 7.70 -5.74 46.13
CA LEU A 89 6.33 -5.43 46.53
C LEU A 89 5.96 -3.99 46.22
N GLY A 90 4.76 -3.79 45.69
CA GLY A 90 4.28 -2.47 45.27
C GLY A 90 4.82 -1.96 43.92
N ALA A 91 5.84 -2.60 43.35
CA ALA A 91 6.32 -2.23 42.03
C ALA A 91 5.39 -2.76 40.92
N PRO A 92 5.11 -1.97 39.88
CA PRO A 92 4.34 -2.43 38.71
C PRO A 92 5.19 -3.36 37.84
N ALA A 93 4.52 -4.33 37.19
CA ALA A 93 5.21 -5.22 36.26
C ALA A 93 4.37 -5.53 35.01
N ILE A 94 5.06 -5.88 33.94
CA ILE A 94 4.47 -6.41 32.70
C ILE A 94 4.85 -7.89 32.61
N VAL A 95 3.84 -8.74 32.54
CA VAL A 95 4.00 -10.18 32.38
C VAL A 95 3.81 -10.55 30.92
N LEU A 96 4.77 -11.24 30.34
CA LEU A 96 4.74 -11.71 28.96
C LEU A 96 4.75 -13.24 28.95
N THR A 97 3.69 -13.84 28.43
CA THR A 97 3.53 -15.31 28.49
C THR A 97 2.76 -15.85 27.28
N LEU A 98 2.80 -17.17 27.11
CA LEU A 98 1.95 -17.87 26.12
C LEU A 98 0.83 -18.62 26.84
N ALA A 99 -0.29 -18.79 26.14
CA ALA A 99 -1.42 -19.60 26.63
C ALA A 99 -0.95 -21.02 26.99
N GLY A 100 -1.34 -21.47 28.15
CA GLY A 100 -0.91 -22.78 28.68
C GLY A 100 0.48 -22.79 29.33
N ARG A 101 1.18 -21.63 29.42
CA ARG A 101 2.50 -21.53 30.06
C ARG A 101 2.41 -20.74 31.37
N GLY A 102 2.92 -21.35 32.44
CA GLY A 102 3.06 -20.68 33.75
C GLY A 102 1.74 -20.43 34.50
N PRO A 103 1.76 -19.57 35.53
CA PRO A 103 0.63 -19.35 36.44
C PRO A 103 -0.54 -18.58 35.77
N TRP A 104 -0.38 -18.02 34.58
CA TRP A 104 -1.41 -17.34 33.81
C TRP A 104 -1.92 -18.18 32.63
N ALA A 105 -1.75 -19.51 32.70
CA ALA A 105 -2.18 -20.47 31.70
C ALA A 105 -3.68 -20.42 31.37
N ASP A 106 -4.50 -19.97 32.33
CA ASP A 106 -5.97 -19.88 32.22
C ASP A 106 -6.45 -18.65 31.47
N ALA A 107 -5.54 -17.82 30.94
CA ALA A 107 -5.93 -16.67 30.12
C ALA A 107 -6.73 -17.14 28.91
N GLN A 108 -7.96 -16.62 28.76
CA GLN A 108 -8.81 -16.95 27.62
C GLN A 108 -8.24 -16.31 26.36
N VAL A 109 -7.52 -17.09 25.59
CA VAL A 109 -7.00 -16.70 24.27
C VAL A 109 -7.62 -17.61 23.22
N PRO A 110 -8.25 -17.08 22.15
CA PRO A 110 -8.84 -17.90 21.10
C PRO A 110 -7.87 -18.94 20.56
N ALA A 111 -8.34 -20.19 20.44
CA ALA A 111 -7.47 -21.31 20.04
C ALA A 111 -7.29 -21.43 18.53
N ASP A 112 -8.17 -20.79 17.77
CA ASP A 112 -8.31 -20.90 16.30
C ASP A 112 -7.44 -19.92 15.51
N SER A 113 -6.60 -19.14 16.18
CA SER A 113 -5.65 -18.25 15.50
C SER A 113 -4.29 -18.19 16.22
N PRO A 114 -3.19 -18.39 15.53
CA PRO A 114 -1.85 -18.29 16.13
C PRO A 114 -1.51 -16.85 16.56
N GLU A 115 -2.16 -15.84 15.98
CA GLU A 115 -1.98 -14.43 16.34
C GLU A 115 -2.96 -13.94 17.42
N ALA A 116 -3.83 -14.80 17.93
CA ALA A 116 -4.75 -14.43 19.00
C ALA A 116 -3.99 -14.09 20.28
N PHE A 117 -4.54 -13.14 21.04
CA PHE A 117 -3.94 -12.68 22.29
C PHE A 117 -4.98 -12.15 23.27
N SER A 118 -4.54 -11.99 24.52
CA SER A 118 -5.25 -11.23 25.54
C SER A 118 -4.33 -10.23 26.25
N LEU A 119 -4.91 -9.11 26.68
CA LEU A 119 -4.28 -8.10 27.54
C LEU A 119 -5.20 -7.84 28.73
N ALA A 120 -4.67 -7.93 29.94
CA ALA A 120 -5.42 -7.64 31.14
C ALA A 120 -4.57 -6.89 32.16
N THR A 121 -5.15 -5.86 32.79
CA THR A 121 -4.58 -5.30 34.01
C THR A 121 -5.11 -6.07 35.20
N ARG A 122 -4.25 -6.31 36.19
CA ARG A 122 -4.57 -7.09 37.39
C ARG A 122 -3.84 -6.58 38.61
N ARG A 123 -4.37 -6.90 39.78
CA ARG A 123 -3.66 -6.74 41.03
C ARG A 123 -3.45 -8.10 41.67
N GLU A 124 -2.20 -8.49 41.82
CA GLU A 124 -1.86 -9.82 42.32
C GLU A 124 -0.64 -9.77 43.24
N LEU A 125 -0.70 -10.47 44.36
CA LEU A 125 0.39 -10.50 45.36
C LEU A 125 0.89 -9.11 45.75
N GLY A 126 -0.02 -8.15 45.88
CA GLY A 126 0.32 -6.75 46.26
C GLY A 126 0.99 -5.94 45.14
N ARG A 127 0.99 -6.41 43.90
CA ARG A 127 1.57 -5.73 42.74
C ARG A 127 0.51 -5.38 41.70
N SER A 128 0.70 -4.27 40.98
CA SER A 128 -0.11 -3.92 39.82
C SER A 128 0.53 -4.52 38.56
N LEU A 129 -0.22 -5.33 37.82
CA LEU A 129 0.27 -6.11 36.71
C LEU A 129 -0.45 -5.74 35.42
N VAL A 130 0.32 -5.75 34.34
CA VAL A 130 -0.21 -5.86 32.97
C VAL A 130 0.18 -7.26 32.47
N VAL A 131 -0.82 -8.07 32.15
CA VAL A 131 -0.57 -9.44 31.65
C VAL A 131 -0.88 -9.47 30.16
N ALA A 132 0.15 -9.75 29.36
CA ALA A 132 0.06 -9.95 27.92
C ALA A 132 0.26 -11.43 27.61
N THR A 133 -0.78 -12.07 27.08
CA THR A 133 -0.76 -13.51 26.76
C THR A 133 -1.00 -13.69 25.27
N GLY A 134 -0.06 -14.33 24.58
CA GLY A 134 -0.24 -14.75 23.19
C GLY A 134 -0.67 -16.21 23.06
N ARG A 135 -1.43 -16.56 22.03
CA ARG A 135 -1.67 -17.96 21.68
C ARG A 135 -0.36 -18.67 21.31
N THR A 136 0.44 -17.99 20.50
CA THR A 136 1.82 -18.36 20.14
C THR A 136 2.73 -17.15 20.35
N ASP A 137 4.00 -17.24 19.99
CA ASP A 137 4.93 -16.11 19.96
C ASP A 137 4.45 -14.98 19.01
N ARG A 138 3.80 -15.31 17.88
CA ARG A 138 3.14 -14.32 17.00
C ARG A 138 1.99 -13.60 17.74
N GLY A 139 1.19 -14.32 18.50
CA GLY A 139 0.13 -13.73 19.32
C GLY A 139 0.68 -12.84 20.44
N LEU A 140 1.79 -13.26 21.08
CA LEU A 140 2.47 -12.43 22.08
C LEU A 140 3.03 -11.13 21.46
N LYS A 141 3.56 -11.21 20.25
CA LYS A 141 3.98 -10.04 19.49
C LYS A 141 2.83 -9.06 19.31
N ARG A 142 1.66 -9.54 18.88
CA ARG A 142 0.45 -8.71 18.73
C ARG A 142 -0.01 -8.08 20.05
N ALA A 143 0.04 -8.85 21.13
CA ALA A 143 -0.27 -8.32 22.46
C ALA A 143 0.66 -7.15 22.83
N VAL A 144 1.96 -7.29 22.62
CA VAL A 144 2.95 -6.23 22.90
C VAL A 144 2.72 -4.99 22.01
N GLN A 145 2.49 -5.17 20.72
CA GLN A 145 2.17 -4.06 19.81
C GLN A 145 0.93 -3.32 20.27
N ARG A 146 -0.15 -4.04 20.60
CA ARG A 146 -1.40 -3.44 21.11
C ARG A 146 -1.18 -2.75 22.45
N LEU A 147 -0.39 -3.32 23.33
CA LEU A 147 -0.04 -2.74 24.62
C LEU A 147 0.68 -1.39 24.46
N VAL A 148 1.68 -1.33 23.60
CA VAL A 148 2.43 -0.10 23.32
C VAL A 148 1.51 0.98 22.71
N MET A 149 0.69 0.60 21.74
CA MET A 149 -0.25 1.56 21.12
C MET A 149 -1.27 2.11 22.13
N ARG A 150 -1.73 1.30 23.08
CA ARG A 150 -2.67 1.70 24.14
C ARG A 150 -2.03 2.43 25.31
N SER A 151 -0.70 2.38 25.47
CA SER A 151 -0.01 3.05 26.56
C SER A 151 -0.04 4.57 26.40
N GLU A 152 -0.05 5.29 27.51
CA GLU A 152 0.01 6.74 27.56
C GLU A 152 1.34 7.19 28.17
N GLN A 153 2.10 7.99 27.41
CA GLN A 153 3.30 8.63 27.95
C GLN A 153 2.86 9.89 28.68
N ARG A 154 3.05 9.90 29.98
CA ARG A 154 2.79 11.07 30.83
C ARG A 154 4.11 11.53 31.44
N SER A 155 4.37 12.82 31.36
CA SER A 155 5.56 13.34 32.04
C SER A 155 5.26 13.54 33.55
N PRO A 156 5.96 12.82 34.46
CA PRO A 156 6.97 11.81 34.19
C PRO A 156 6.43 10.38 34.31
N GLY A 157 6.46 9.56 33.23
CA GLY A 157 6.18 8.13 33.34
C GLY A 157 5.37 7.52 32.17
N LEU A 158 4.97 6.26 32.36
CA LEU A 158 4.15 5.49 31.45
C LEU A 158 2.91 4.99 32.18
N VAL A 159 1.74 5.19 31.58
CA VAL A 159 0.46 4.69 32.11
C VAL A 159 -0.12 3.68 31.15
N ILE A 160 -0.45 2.51 31.64
CA ILE A 160 -1.24 1.52 30.93
C ILE A 160 -2.66 1.62 31.46
N PRO A 161 -3.66 1.99 30.64
CA PRO A 161 -5.06 2.08 31.08
C PRO A 161 -5.57 0.72 31.56
N ASP A 162 -6.74 0.71 32.18
CA ASP A 162 -7.41 -0.54 32.51
C ASP A 162 -7.72 -1.34 31.23
N LEU A 163 -7.20 -2.57 31.15
CA LEU A 163 -7.28 -3.44 29.98
C LEU A 163 -8.00 -4.74 30.32
N ALA A 164 -8.95 -5.09 29.47
CA ALA A 164 -9.59 -6.41 29.41
C ALA A 164 -9.85 -6.74 27.92
N VAL A 165 -8.78 -7.06 27.20
CA VAL A 165 -8.80 -7.22 25.74
C VAL A 165 -8.57 -8.66 25.37
N VAL A 166 -9.40 -9.22 24.50
CA VAL A 166 -9.18 -10.51 23.82
C VAL A 166 -9.40 -10.30 22.34
N GLU A 167 -8.38 -10.51 21.54
CA GLU A 167 -8.43 -10.25 20.10
C GLU A 167 -7.89 -11.42 19.28
N LYS A 168 -8.41 -11.54 18.07
CA LYS A 168 -7.86 -12.35 16.96
C LYS A 168 -8.16 -11.64 15.64
N PRO A 169 -7.37 -11.87 14.58
CA PRO A 169 -7.66 -11.27 13.28
C PRO A 169 -8.89 -11.88 12.63
N TRP A 170 -9.61 -11.05 11.86
CA TRP A 170 -10.67 -11.51 10.96
C TRP A 170 -10.08 -12.35 9.83
N ILE A 171 -9.08 -11.81 9.09
CA ILE A 171 -8.38 -12.55 8.04
C ILE A 171 -7.12 -13.17 8.62
N PRO A 172 -6.95 -14.50 8.54
CA PRO A 172 -5.78 -15.19 9.12
C PRO A 172 -4.45 -14.72 8.54
N ARG A 173 -4.36 -14.59 7.20
CA ARG A 173 -3.16 -14.16 6.51
C ARG A 173 -3.42 -12.85 5.76
N ARG A 174 -2.78 -11.78 6.22
CA ARG A 174 -2.95 -10.40 5.75
C ARG A 174 -1.61 -9.88 5.31
N GLU A 175 -1.48 -9.57 4.04
CA GLU A 175 -0.21 -9.15 3.48
C GLU A 175 -0.30 -7.78 2.84
N TRP A 176 0.79 -7.07 2.87
CA TRP A 176 1.01 -5.90 2.05
C TRP A 176 1.88 -6.30 0.85
N THR A 177 1.64 -5.71 -0.30
CA THR A 177 2.40 -6.03 -1.50
C THR A 177 3.53 -5.04 -1.68
N LEU A 178 4.77 -5.54 -1.69
CA LEU A 178 5.92 -4.76 -2.11
C LEU A 178 5.98 -4.78 -3.64
N CYS A 179 5.47 -3.74 -4.25
CA CYS A 179 5.35 -3.68 -5.69
C CYS A 179 6.62 -3.23 -6.40
N ALA A 180 6.71 -3.70 -7.62
CA ALA A 180 7.79 -3.45 -8.53
C ALA A 180 7.85 -2.06 -9.11
N TRP A 181 6.73 -1.38 -9.10
CA TRP A 181 6.61 -0.10 -9.79
C TRP A 181 7.36 1.03 -9.11
N SER A 182 7.43 0.97 -7.79
CA SER A 182 8.11 1.98 -6.99
C SER A 182 9.54 2.26 -7.42
N PRO A 183 10.36 1.26 -7.74
CA PRO A 183 11.73 1.52 -8.18
C PRO A 183 11.80 2.33 -9.44
N GLU A 184 10.87 2.12 -10.35
CA GLU A 184 10.87 2.84 -11.61
C GLU A 184 10.49 4.27 -11.45
N LEU A 185 9.49 4.51 -10.64
CA LEU A 185 9.08 5.85 -10.32
C LEU A 185 10.25 6.64 -9.75
N VAL A 186 11.09 6.04 -8.95
CA VAL A 186 12.19 6.73 -8.31
C VAL A 186 13.46 6.75 -9.13
N ARG A 187 13.60 5.83 -10.07
CA ARG A 187 14.74 5.83 -10.95
C ARG A 187 14.54 6.48 -12.24
N GLY A 188 13.31 6.67 -12.59
CA GLY A 188 12.94 7.25 -13.83
C GLY A 188 13.85 8.38 -14.10
N LEU A 189 14.33 8.41 -15.14
CA LEU A 189 15.26 9.10 -15.72
C LEU A 189 15.20 10.39 -15.93
N PHE A 190 14.14 10.60 -16.01
CA PHE A 190 13.69 11.88 -16.08
C PHE A 190 13.11 12.22 -14.75
N HIS A 191 13.36 11.39 -13.84
CA HIS A 191 13.08 11.67 -12.54
C HIS A 191 13.94 12.71 -12.03
N ASN A 192 13.36 13.36 -11.24
CA ASN A 192 13.96 14.30 -10.36
C ASN A 192 15.16 13.60 -9.67
N PRO A 193 16.43 13.89 -10.06
CA PRO A 193 17.58 13.34 -9.35
C PRO A 193 17.63 13.82 -7.90
N GLN A 194 16.73 14.75 -7.54
CA GLN A 194 16.51 15.27 -6.20
C GLN A 194 15.27 14.65 -5.54
N ALA A 195 14.63 13.68 -6.21
CA ALA A 195 13.53 12.95 -5.60
C ALA A 195 13.97 12.37 -4.27
N ASP A 196 13.11 12.47 -3.30
CA ASP A 196 13.42 12.04 -1.95
C ASP A 196 13.67 10.53 -1.94
N LYS A 197 14.92 10.14 -1.65
CA LYS A 197 15.32 8.73 -1.62
C LYS A 197 14.55 7.92 -0.59
N ARG A 198 13.92 8.58 0.39
CA ARG A 198 13.04 7.93 1.37
C ARG A 198 11.81 7.30 0.72
N MET A 199 11.45 7.74 -0.48
CA MET A 199 10.36 7.17 -1.25
C MET A 199 10.72 5.84 -1.95
N ASN A 200 12.00 5.46 -1.96
CA ASN A 200 12.45 4.26 -2.66
C ASN A 200 12.97 3.17 -1.72
N VAL A 201 12.10 2.23 -1.38
CA VAL A 201 12.42 1.12 -0.47
C VAL A 201 13.58 0.24 -0.96
N TRP A 202 13.82 0.21 -2.28
CA TRP A 202 14.92 -0.56 -2.87
C TRP A 202 16.30 0.04 -2.60
N LEU A 203 16.35 1.30 -2.15
CA LEU A 203 17.59 1.98 -1.74
C LEU A 203 17.82 1.93 -0.22
N TYR A 204 16.90 1.35 0.54
CA TYR A 204 17.03 1.27 1.99
C TYR A 204 18.21 0.41 2.41
N SER A 205 18.89 0.82 3.47
CA SER A 205 19.87 -0.02 4.18
C SER A 205 19.17 -1.17 4.89
N ASP A 206 19.92 -2.20 5.29
CA ASP A 206 19.41 -3.33 6.04
C ASP A 206 18.55 -2.91 7.24
N ARG A 207 19.06 -1.96 8.04
CA ARG A 207 18.34 -1.44 9.20
C ARG A 207 17.02 -0.76 8.82
N GLN A 208 16.99 -0.04 7.70
CA GLN A 208 15.76 0.61 7.23
C GLN A 208 14.77 -0.41 6.71
N VAL A 209 15.23 -1.47 6.03
CA VAL A 209 14.39 -2.61 5.64
C VAL A 209 13.81 -3.30 6.86
N ASP A 210 14.61 -3.57 7.88
CA ASP A 210 14.14 -4.17 9.13
C ASP A 210 13.05 -3.31 9.79
N SER A 211 13.26 -2.00 9.90
CA SER A 211 12.27 -1.07 10.46
C SER A 211 11.01 -0.96 9.59
N TYR A 212 11.18 -0.97 8.27
CA TYR A 212 10.06 -0.89 7.32
C TYR A 212 9.16 -2.14 7.39
N VAL A 213 9.76 -3.32 7.39
CA VAL A 213 9.05 -4.60 7.54
C VAL A 213 8.35 -4.66 8.92
N GLU A 214 9.05 -4.26 9.97
CA GLU A 214 8.49 -4.19 11.32
C GLU A 214 7.34 -3.19 11.42
N MET A 215 7.41 -2.04 10.72
CA MET A 215 6.36 -1.05 10.68
C MET A 215 5.04 -1.63 10.12
N PHE A 216 5.09 -2.38 9.03
CA PHE A 216 3.91 -3.03 8.47
C PHE A 216 3.36 -4.15 9.37
N ASP A 217 4.23 -4.83 10.09
CA ASP A 217 3.81 -5.77 11.12
C ASP A 217 3.01 -5.06 12.24
N TRP A 218 3.47 -3.89 12.69
CA TRP A 218 2.74 -3.05 13.64
C TRP A 218 1.41 -2.52 13.09
N PHE A 219 1.30 -2.36 11.78
CA PHE A 219 0.04 -2.01 11.13
C PHE A 219 -0.99 -3.14 11.16
N GLY A 220 -0.60 -4.35 11.53
CA GLY A 220 -1.50 -5.50 11.65
C GLY A 220 -1.37 -6.50 10.51
N PHE A 221 -0.47 -6.29 9.56
CA PHE A 221 -0.20 -7.28 8.51
C PHE A 221 0.56 -8.49 9.08
N SER A 222 0.25 -9.67 8.57
CA SER A 222 0.92 -10.92 9.00
C SER A 222 2.15 -11.27 8.18
N GLY A 223 2.31 -10.60 7.02
CA GLY A 223 3.39 -10.87 6.09
C GLY A 223 3.43 -9.90 4.92
N SER A 224 4.24 -10.23 3.94
CA SER A 224 4.39 -9.45 2.71
C SER A 224 4.34 -10.32 1.47
N GLN A 225 3.69 -9.79 0.45
CA GLN A 225 3.75 -10.29 -0.93
C GLN A 225 4.86 -9.54 -1.67
N LEU A 226 5.96 -10.22 -1.93
CA LEU A 226 7.07 -9.69 -2.70
C LEU A 226 6.81 -9.92 -4.18
N MET A 227 6.65 -8.85 -4.94
CA MET A 227 6.39 -8.97 -6.36
C MET A 227 7.67 -9.16 -7.15
N ASP A 228 7.69 -10.20 -7.96
CA ASP A 228 8.68 -10.37 -8.99
C ASP A 228 8.21 -9.71 -10.26
N THR A 229 8.82 -8.60 -10.58
CA THR A 229 8.69 -7.99 -11.88
C THR A 229 10.07 -7.70 -12.46
N VAL A 230 10.16 -7.83 -13.78
CA VAL A 230 11.40 -7.55 -14.50
C VAL A 230 11.86 -6.12 -14.33
N ALA A 231 10.92 -5.23 -14.09
CA ALA A 231 11.16 -3.86 -13.75
C ALA A 231 12.17 -3.70 -12.62
N ASN A 232 12.10 -4.59 -11.63
CA ASN A 232 13.00 -4.56 -10.49
C ASN A 232 14.45 -4.82 -10.83
N TYR A 233 14.74 -5.63 -11.84
CA TYR A 233 16.14 -5.88 -12.22
C TYR A 233 16.87 -4.62 -12.65
N ALA A 234 16.24 -3.87 -13.52
CA ALA A 234 16.84 -2.62 -13.96
C ALA A 234 16.86 -1.60 -12.80
N ALA A 235 15.88 -1.65 -11.92
CA ALA A 235 15.84 -0.77 -10.76
C ALA A 235 17.06 -0.92 -9.86
N VAL A 236 17.59 -2.11 -9.71
CA VAL A 236 18.75 -2.40 -8.86
C VAL A 236 20.01 -2.77 -9.64
N GLY A 237 19.95 -2.75 -10.99
CA GLY A 237 21.09 -2.93 -11.86
C GLY A 237 21.26 -4.32 -12.47
N SER A 238 20.80 -5.38 -11.83
CA SER A 238 20.89 -6.75 -12.34
C SER A 238 19.91 -7.69 -11.61
N ALA A 239 19.66 -8.87 -12.19
CA ALA A 239 18.90 -9.92 -11.54
C ALA A 239 19.53 -10.36 -10.22
N GLU A 240 20.85 -10.50 -10.16
CA GLU A 240 21.56 -10.88 -8.94
C GLU A 240 21.40 -9.85 -7.82
N ALA A 241 21.56 -8.56 -8.15
CA ALA A 241 21.36 -7.46 -7.20
C ALA A 241 19.92 -7.42 -6.70
N TYR A 242 18.94 -7.69 -7.58
CA TYR A 242 17.54 -7.77 -7.21
C TYR A 242 17.25 -8.94 -6.27
N HIS A 243 17.73 -10.14 -6.59
CA HIS A 243 17.61 -11.29 -5.69
C HIS A 243 18.30 -11.05 -4.35
N GLY A 244 19.41 -10.32 -4.34
CA GLY A 244 20.06 -9.84 -3.13
C GLY A 244 19.13 -8.98 -2.26
N ARG A 245 18.38 -8.07 -2.89
CA ARG A 245 17.38 -7.24 -2.21
C ARG A 245 16.20 -8.07 -1.69
N LEU A 246 15.66 -8.99 -2.50
CA LEU A 246 14.60 -9.89 -2.03
C LEU A 246 15.04 -10.68 -0.78
N ARG A 247 16.29 -11.18 -0.77
CA ARG A 247 16.84 -11.88 0.42
C ARG A 247 16.90 -10.97 1.66
N MET A 248 17.13 -9.68 1.52
CA MET A 248 17.07 -8.75 2.66
C MET A 248 15.64 -8.67 3.22
N PHE A 249 14.64 -8.59 2.35
CA PHE A 249 13.24 -8.56 2.77
C PHE A 249 12.79 -9.89 3.36
N THR A 250 13.10 -11.02 2.74
CA THR A 250 12.73 -12.35 3.28
C THR A 250 13.38 -12.60 4.63
N ARG A 251 14.64 -12.20 4.81
CA ARG A 251 15.31 -12.27 6.13
C ARG A 251 14.56 -11.42 7.16
N ALA A 252 14.29 -10.15 6.88
CA ALA A 252 13.62 -9.24 7.79
C ALA A 252 12.22 -9.74 8.18
N LEU A 253 11.45 -10.26 7.21
CA LEU A 253 10.14 -10.86 7.43
C LEU A 253 10.25 -12.09 8.34
N ARG A 254 11.18 -12.98 8.06
CA ARG A 254 11.37 -14.20 8.83
C ARG A 254 11.81 -13.93 10.27
N GLU A 255 12.77 -13.03 10.47
CA GLU A 255 13.21 -12.62 11.80
C GLU A 255 12.09 -11.98 12.62
N ASN A 256 11.11 -11.36 11.94
CA ASN A 256 9.91 -10.83 12.55
C ASN A 256 8.78 -11.85 12.72
N GLY A 257 8.97 -13.10 12.30
CA GLY A 257 7.94 -14.14 12.34
C GLY A 257 6.74 -13.82 11.44
N GLN A 258 6.99 -13.18 10.30
CA GLN A 258 5.98 -12.83 9.29
C GLN A 258 5.95 -13.84 8.15
N ASP A 259 4.80 -13.93 7.50
CA ASP A 259 4.60 -14.79 6.33
C ASP A 259 5.28 -14.17 5.10
N ILE A 260 5.77 -15.02 4.20
CA ILE A 260 6.49 -14.61 3.00
C ILE A 260 5.80 -15.19 1.78
N THR A 261 5.26 -14.30 0.95
CA THR A 261 4.70 -14.67 -0.35
C THR A 261 5.59 -14.12 -1.46
N LEU A 262 5.89 -14.95 -2.43
CA LEU A 262 6.48 -14.51 -3.68
C LEU A 262 5.40 -14.50 -4.76
N TRP A 263 5.20 -13.36 -5.39
CA TRP A 263 4.25 -13.19 -6.48
C TRP A 263 5.02 -13.10 -7.80
N VAL A 264 4.65 -13.94 -8.74
CA VAL A 264 5.36 -14.11 -10.01
C VAL A 264 4.47 -13.78 -11.16
N TRP A 265 4.94 -12.91 -12.02
CA TRP A 265 4.18 -12.46 -13.16
C TRP A 265 4.62 -13.15 -14.44
N ALA A 266 3.84 -14.12 -14.89
CA ALA A 266 4.15 -14.95 -16.06
C ALA A 266 4.25 -14.16 -17.37
N SER A 267 3.58 -13.03 -17.48
CA SER A 267 3.48 -12.28 -18.72
C SER A 267 4.70 -11.45 -19.11
N GLN A 268 5.61 -11.24 -18.19
CA GLN A 268 6.70 -10.26 -18.38
C GLN A 268 7.84 -10.71 -19.28
N PHE A 269 7.89 -11.98 -19.59
CA PHE A 269 8.98 -12.54 -20.39
C PHE A 269 9.09 -11.98 -21.81
N ASN A 270 8.00 -11.48 -22.37
CA ASN A 270 7.98 -10.96 -23.72
C ASN A 270 8.41 -9.51 -23.85
N ASP A 271 8.31 -8.72 -22.79
CA ASP A 271 8.43 -7.27 -22.89
C ASP A 271 9.83 -6.74 -22.57
N PHE A 272 10.67 -7.51 -21.92
CA PHE A 272 11.79 -6.96 -21.18
C PHE A 272 13.20 -7.42 -21.58
N GLY A 273 13.46 -7.77 -22.77
CA GLY A 273 14.82 -7.82 -23.37
C GLY A 273 15.96 -8.59 -22.64
N TRP A 274 15.74 -9.12 -21.44
CA TRP A 274 16.64 -10.05 -20.77
C TRP A 274 16.29 -11.52 -21.10
N VAL A 275 15.10 -11.74 -21.63
CA VAL A 275 14.80 -12.96 -22.35
C VAL A 275 15.52 -12.87 -23.69
N ASP A 276 16.34 -13.85 -23.99
CA ASP A 276 17.02 -13.94 -25.27
C ASP A 276 15.96 -13.95 -26.40
N ARG A 277 15.83 -12.80 -27.07
CA ARG A 277 14.85 -12.62 -28.15
C ARG A 277 15.12 -13.50 -29.37
N THR A 278 16.30 -14.11 -29.46
CA THR A 278 16.56 -15.14 -30.46
C THR A 278 15.81 -16.42 -30.17
N VAL A 279 15.38 -16.58 -28.92
CA VAL A 279 14.66 -17.77 -28.43
C VAL A 279 13.16 -17.52 -28.37
N VAL A 280 12.71 -16.31 -28.06
CA VAL A 280 11.29 -15.94 -28.04
C VAL A 280 10.96 -15.19 -29.33
N THR A 281 10.49 -15.94 -30.33
CA THR A 281 10.24 -15.43 -31.68
C THR A 281 8.89 -14.74 -31.87
N THR A 282 8.04 -14.65 -30.86
CA THR A 282 6.71 -14.09 -30.98
C THR A 282 6.74 -12.56 -30.90
N PRO A 283 6.37 -11.87 -31.97
CA PRO A 283 6.41 -10.42 -32.04
C PRO A 283 5.24 -9.73 -31.31
N GLN A 284 4.29 -10.48 -30.75
CA GLN A 284 3.13 -9.94 -30.07
C GLN A 284 3.13 -10.31 -28.59
N PRO A 285 3.00 -9.31 -27.67
CA PRO A 285 2.79 -9.58 -26.26
C PRO A 285 1.61 -10.53 -26.06
N GLY A 286 1.73 -11.49 -25.17
CA GLY A 286 0.65 -12.38 -24.82
C GLY A 286 0.47 -13.65 -25.63
N LEU A 287 1.37 -13.93 -26.56
CA LEU A 287 1.24 -15.08 -27.44
C LEU A 287 2.41 -16.06 -27.36
N THR A 288 3.02 -16.19 -26.19
CA THR A 288 4.11 -17.16 -25.98
C THR A 288 3.56 -18.55 -25.76
N ALA A 289 3.95 -19.49 -26.60
CA ALA A 289 3.63 -20.89 -26.42
C ALA A 289 4.62 -21.54 -25.45
N PHE A 290 4.16 -21.92 -24.26
CA PHE A 290 4.98 -22.59 -23.26
C PHE A 290 5.41 -23.99 -23.68
N THR A 291 4.68 -24.56 -24.61
CA THR A 291 5.03 -25.83 -25.27
C THR A 291 6.24 -25.75 -26.20
N ASP A 292 6.66 -24.53 -26.59
CA ASP A 292 7.92 -24.31 -27.30
C ASP A 292 9.11 -24.65 -26.38
N PRO A 293 9.96 -25.64 -26.73
CA PRO A 293 11.07 -26.05 -25.88
C PRO A 293 12.05 -24.92 -25.53
N ALA A 294 12.24 -23.99 -26.45
CA ALA A 294 13.15 -22.85 -26.23
C ALA A 294 12.55 -21.84 -25.25
N VAL A 295 11.26 -21.57 -25.35
CA VAL A 295 10.51 -20.75 -24.40
C VAL A 295 10.57 -21.41 -23.03
N ARG A 296 10.23 -22.68 -22.94
CA ARG A 296 10.25 -23.44 -21.70
C ARG A 296 11.63 -23.42 -21.04
N ALA A 297 12.69 -23.68 -21.79
CA ALA A 297 14.06 -23.64 -21.26
C ALA A 297 14.45 -22.25 -20.73
N THR A 298 13.90 -21.17 -21.31
CA THR A 298 14.13 -19.82 -20.81
C THR A 298 13.46 -19.59 -19.46
N PHE A 299 12.21 -20.03 -19.31
CA PHE A 299 11.50 -19.99 -18.01
C PHE A 299 12.22 -20.85 -16.96
N GLU A 300 12.67 -22.04 -17.34
CA GLU A 300 13.39 -22.95 -16.45
C GLU A 300 14.65 -22.30 -15.88
N ARG A 301 15.48 -21.70 -16.74
CA ARG A 301 16.71 -20.99 -16.32
C ARG A 301 16.41 -19.80 -15.43
N TYR A 302 15.37 -19.05 -15.74
CA TYR A 302 14.97 -17.90 -14.95
C TYR A 302 14.55 -18.29 -13.55
N TYR A 303 13.68 -19.28 -13.45
CA TYR A 303 13.19 -19.73 -12.14
C TYR A 303 14.19 -20.56 -11.34
N ASP A 304 15.29 -21.02 -11.93
CA ASP A 304 16.38 -21.60 -11.17
C ASP A 304 16.96 -20.58 -10.19
N GLY A 305 17.14 -19.32 -10.59
CA GLY A 305 17.55 -18.24 -9.69
C GLY A 305 16.53 -17.94 -8.59
N TYR A 306 15.24 -17.98 -8.93
CA TYR A 306 14.18 -17.77 -7.93
C TYR A 306 14.01 -18.91 -6.97
N ALA A 307 14.22 -20.14 -7.41
CA ALA A 307 14.10 -21.32 -6.55
C ALA A 307 15.06 -21.28 -5.35
N GLU A 308 16.14 -20.51 -5.44
CA GLU A 308 17.03 -20.29 -4.28
C GLU A 308 16.34 -19.48 -3.16
N LEU A 309 15.28 -18.74 -3.44
CA LEU A 309 14.46 -18.04 -2.45
C LEU A 309 13.39 -18.96 -1.83
N ALA A 310 13.11 -20.11 -2.44
CA ALA A 310 12.01 -21.00 -2.06
C ALA A 310 12.09 -21.51 -0.61
N ALA A 311 13.30 -21.65 -0.04
CA ALA A 311 13.47 -22.06 1.35
C ALA A 311 12.80 -21.11 2.34
N ASP A 312 12.65 -19.84 1.94
CA ASP A 312 12.08 -18.79 2.76
C ASP A 312 10.63 -18.43 2.38
N VAL A 313 10.09 -18.98 1.32
CA VAL A 313 8.76 -18.65 0.78
C VAL A 313 7.71 -19.61 1.31
N ASP A 314 6.63 -19.09 1.89
CA ASP A 314 5.50 -19.88 2.38
C ASP A 314 4.43 -20.08 1.29
N LEU A 315 4.27 -19.08 0.41
CA LEU A 315 3.29 -19.07 -0.67
C LEU A 315 3.90 -18.51 -1.94
N LEU A 316 3.72 -19.21 -3.04
CA LEU A 316 4.09 -18.77 -4.38
C LEU A 316 2.83 -18.49 -5.19
N ILE A 317 2.60 -17.24 -5.61
CA ILE A 317 1.46 -16.85 -6.42
C ILE A 317 1.89 -16.68 -7.87
N ALA A 318 1.25 -17.41 -8.78
CA ALA A 318 1.38 -17.21 -10.20
C ALA A 318 0.26 -16.29 -10.72
N HIS A 319 0.66 -15.15 -11.29
CA HIS A 319 -0.26 -14.17 -11.86
C HIS A 319 -0.34 -14.31 -13.38
N PHE A 320 -1.57 -14.23 -13.91
CA PHE A 320 -1.84 -14.37 -15.33
C PHE A 320 -2.71 -13.21 -15.85
N TYR A 321 -2.70 -13.01 -17.14
CA TYR A 321 -3.60 -12.10 -17.88
C TYR A 321 -3.35 -10.61 -17.85
N ASP A 322 -2.20 -10.17 -17.45
CA ASP A 322 -1.76 -8.85 -17.88
C ASP A 322 -0.99 -8.98 -19.23
N PRO A 323 -0.78 -7.87 -19.99
CA PRO A 323 -0.28 -7.99 -21.36
C PRO A 323 0.92 -8.91 -21.45
N GLY A 324 0.77 -9.96 -22.20
CA GLY A 324 1.85 -10.92 -22.42
C GLY A 324 1.62 -12.34 -21.91
N THR A 325 0.37 -12.73 -21.66
CA THR A 325 0.02 -14.08 -21.23
C THR A 325 0.50 -15.17 -22.14
N LEU A 326 0.58 -16.36 -21.56
CA LEU A 326 0.79 -17.60 -22.28
C LEU A 326 -0.33 -17.82 -23.31
N LYS A 327 0.05 -18.29 -24.49
CA LYS A 327 -0.81 -18.38 -25.67
C LYS A 327 -2.06 -19.24 -25.47
N ASN A 328 -1.92 -20.33 -24.75
CA ASN A 328 -2.99 -21.33 -24.58
C ASN A 328 -3.28 -21.53 -23.10
N ARG A 329 -4.52 -21.83 -22.75
CA ARG A 329 -4.89 -22.18 -21.37
C ARG A 329 -4.11 -23.39 -20.84
N SER A 330 -3.84 -24.38 -21.68
CA SER A 330 -3.01 -25.54 -21.30
C SER A 330 -1.59 -25.14 -20.88
N ASP A 331 -1.06 -24.09 -21.48
CA ASP A 331 0.28 -23.61 -21.19
C ASP A 331 0.35 -23.00 -19.77
N VAL A 332 -0.73 -22.39 -19.29
CA VAL A 332 -0.86 -21.87 -17.92
C VAL A 332 -0.64 -22.99 -16.90
N PHE A 333 -1.29 -24.13 -17.08
CA PHE A 333 -1.17 -25.25 -16.13
C PHE A 333 0.19 -25.93 -16.19
N GLN A 334 0.80 -26.02 -17.38
CA GLN A 334 2.18 -26.50 -17.51
C GLN A 334 3.18 -25.57 -16.83
N TYR A 335 2.99 -24.27 -16.98
CA TYR A 335 3.80 -23.25 -16.31
C TYR A 335 3.64 -23.31 -14.78
N MET A 336 2.41 -23.42 -14.28
CA MET A 336 2.13 -23.61 -12.86
C MET A 336 2.80 -24.88 -12.33
N GLY A 337 2.77 -25.97 -13.10
CA GLY A 337 3.46 -27.21 -12.77
C GLY A 337 4.97 -27.03 -12.66
N LEU A 338 5.58 -26.30 -13.59
CA LEU A 338 7.01 -25.99 -13.55
C LEU A 338 7.36 -25.18 -12.27
N LEU A 339 6.62 -24.14 -11.98
CA LEU A 339 6.83 -23.33 -10.77
C LEU A 339 6.73 -24.17 -9.51
N ARG A 340 5.62 -24.94 -9.38
CA ARG A 340 5.40 -25.82 -8.25
C ARG A 340 6.56 -26.78 -8.06
N ASP A 341 6.99 -27.46 -9.11
CA ASP A 341 7.99 -28.51 -9.04
C ASP A 341 9.37 -27.93 -8.66
N LYS A 342 9.75 -26.78 -9.25
CA LYS A 342 11.01 -26.10 -8.91
C LYS A 342 11.04 -25.61 -7.46
N PHE A 343 9.97 -24.98 -7.00
CA PHE A 343 9.91 -24.46 -5.64
C PHE A 343 9.77 -25.58 -4.60
N ARG A 344 8.94 -26.60 -4.87
CA ARG A 344 8.80 -27.76 -3.95
C ARG A 344 10.06 -28.63 -3.88
N ALA A 345 10.89 -28.63 -4.90
CA ALA A 345 12.20 -29.29 -4.84
C ALA A 345 13.13 -28.68 -3.77
N LYS A 346 12.97 -27.39 -3.47
CA LYS A 346 13.73 -26.66 -2.43
C LYS A 346 12.95 -26.55 -1.11
N ASN A 347 11.65 -26.37 -1.18
CA ASN A 347 10.75 -26.28 -0.02
C ASN A 347 9.47 -27.10 -0.28
N PRO A 348 9.39 -28.35 0.18
CA PRO A 348 8.22 -29.21 -0.03
C PRO A 348 6.92 -28.65 0.55
N GLN A 349 6.98 -27.70 1.48
CA GLN A 349 5.83 -27.11 2.16
C GLN A 349 5.28 -25.87 1.47
N VAL A 350 5.95 -25.35 0.42
CA VAL A 350 5.49 -24.15 -0.27
C VAL A 350 4.09 -24.38 -0.87
N LYS A 351 3.16 -23.49 -0.52
CA LYS A 351 1.84 -23.47 -1.13
C LYS A 351 1.90 -22.79 -2.49
N LEU A 352 1.00 -23.17 -3.38
CA LEU A 352 0.79 -22.49 -4.66
C LEU A 352 -0.50 -21.68 -4.59
N GLY A 353 -0.44 -20.45 -5.06
CA GLY A 353 -1.59 -19.58 -5.30
C GLY A 353 -1.68 -19.20 -6.78
N VAL A 354 -2.84 -18.79 -7.21
CA VAL A 354 -3.05 -18.31 -8.56
C VAL A 354 -4.01 -17.13 -8.58
N ASP A 355 -3.69 -16.16 -9.42
CA ASP A 355 -4.50 -15.01 -9.70
C ASP A 355 -4.77 -14.90 -11.20
N PHE A 356 -6.03 -14.80 -11.55
CA PHE A 356 -6.50 -14.55 -12.91
C PHE A 356 -7.18 -13.20 -12.95
N TRP A 357 -6.60 -12.26 -13.62
CA TRP A 357 -7.00 -10.86 -13.65
C TRP A 357 -8.46 -10.59 -14.09
N TYR A 358 -9.03 -11.46 -14.92
CA TYR A 358 -10.36 -11.25 -15.48
C TYR A 358 -11.44 -12.08 -14.78
N ALA A 359 -12.36 -11.42 -14.10
CA ALA A 359 -13.43 -12.03 -13.32
C ALA A 359 -14.38 -12.93 -14.11
N ASP A 360 -14.64 -12.62 -15.35
CA ASP A 360 -15.52 -13.39 -16.25
C ASP A 360 -14.99 -14.79 -16.59
N GLN A 361 -13.69 -15.00 -16.40
CA GLN A 361 -13.02 -16.26 -16.68
C GLN A 361 -12.69 -17.08 -15.44
N GLU A 362 -12.77 -16.48 -14.24
CA GLU A 362 -12.28 -17.09 -13.01
C GLU A 362 -12.96 -18.43 -12.66
N VAL A 363 -14.26 -18.54 -12.78
CA VAL A 363 -14.98 -19.81 -12.51
C VAL A 363 -14.51 -20.93 -13.45
N GLY A 364 -14.37 -20.65 -14.72
CA GLY A 364 -13.85 -21.62 -15.70
C GLY A 364 -12.41 -22.05 -15.41
N TYR A 365 -11.60 -21.17 -14.85
CA TYR A 365 -10.25 -21.52 -14.41
C TYR A 365 -10.24 -22.36 -13.14
N MET A 366 -11.14 -22.14 -12.20
CA MET A 366 -11.29 -23.01 -11.02
C MET A 366 -11.56 -24.46 -11.41
N GLU A 367 -12.43 -24.68 -12.43
CA GLU A 367 -12.70 -26.01 -12.95
C GLU A 367 -11.45 -26.65 -13.53
N GLN A 368 -10.76 -25.92 -14.39
CA GLN A 368 -9.56 -26.43 -15.07
C GLN A 368 -8.39 -26.64 -14.08
N LEU A 369 -8.25 -25.82 -13.02
CA LEU A 369 -7.27 -26.07 -11.96
C LEU A 369 -7.47 -27.45 -11.34
N VAL A 370 -8.69 -27.79 -10.96
CA VAL A 370 -9.02 -29.08 -10.35
C VAL A 370 -8.82 -30.23 -11.31
N GLU A 371 -9.25 -30.08 -12.57
CA GLU A 371 -9.07 -31.07 -13.64
C GLU A 371 -7.58 -31.35 -13.95
N ASN A 372 -6.72 -30.31 -13.85
CA ASN A 372 -5.28 -30.44 -14.04
C ASN A 372 -4.53 -30.81 -12.75
N GLY A 373 -5.22 -31.21 -11.68
CA GLY A 373 -4.64 -31.74 -10.47
C GLY A 373 -4.20 -30.70 -9.44
N PHE A 374 -4.54 -29.42 -9.62
CA PHE A 374 -4.26 -28.33 -8.68
C PHE A 374 -5.40 -28.19 -7.66
N LYS A 375 -5.52 -29.15 -6.74
CA LYS A 375 -6.59 -29.20 -5.74
C LYS A 375 -6.26 -28.44 -4.44
N ASP A 376 -5.00 -28.19 -4.20
CA ASP A 376 -4.44 -27.55 -3.00
C ASP A 376 -3.97 -26.11 -3.27
N VAL A 377 -4.54 -25.46 -4.27
CA VAL A 377 -4.18 -24.12 -4.71
C VAL A 377 -5.06 -23.08 -4.03
N LEU A 378 -4.44 -22.00 -3.55
CA LEU A 378 -5.13 -20.80 -3.16
C LEU A 378 -5.58 -20.03 -4.40
N PHE A 379 -6.88 -19.86 -4.58
CA PHE A 379 -7.44 -19.05 -5.65
C PHE A 379 -7.63 -17.61 -5.17
N LEU A 380 -7.05 -16.66 -5.88
CA LEU A 380 -7.17 -15.24 -5.53
C LEU A 380 -8.22 -14.57 -6.42
N GLU A 381 -9.24 -14.02 -5.79
CA GLU A 381 -10.14 -13.09 -6.47
C GLU A 381 -9.52 -11.69 -6.52
N ASN A 382 -9.79 -10.99 -7.60
CA ASN A 382 -9.39 -9.62 -7.76
C ASN A 382 -10.54 -8.69 -7.34
N THR A 383 -10.28 -7.78 -6.42
CA THR A 383 -11.32 -6.92 -5.85
C THR A 383 -11.52 -5.59 -6.56
N MET A 384 -11.17 -5.50 -7.83
CA MET A 384 -11.44 -4.28 -8.58
C MET A 384 -12.94 -3.98 -8.60
N PRO A 385 -13.38 -2.80 -8.13
CA PRO A 385 -14.80 -2.54 -7.89
C PRO A 385 -15.71 -2.70 -9.11
N HIS A 386 -15.17 -2.44 -10.30
CA HIS A 386 -15.92 -2.50 -11.55
C HIS A 386 -15.89 -3.88 -12.23
N THR A 387 -15.15 -4.85 -11.68
CA THR A 387 -15.01 -6.17 -12.29
C THR A 387 -16.09 -7.14 -11.88
N TYR A 388 -16.79 -6.86 -10.77
CA TYR A 388 -17.80 -7.76 -10.24
C TYR A 388 -19.21 -7.17 -10.30
N PRO A 389 -20.07 -7.65 -11.19
CA PRO A 389 -21.49 -7.35 -11.10
C PRO A 389 -22.07 -7.89 -9.77
N PRO A 390 -23.19 -7.32 -9.30
CA PRO A 390 -23.86 -7.78 -8.07
C PRO A 390 -24.08 -9.30 -8.05
N GLY A 391 -23.69 -9.96 -6.96
CA GLY A 391 -23.81 -11.41 -6.78
C GLY A 391 -22.66 -12.23 -7.38
N ARG A 392 -21.81 -11.65 -8.19
CA ARG A 392 -20.70 -12.39 -8.85
C ARG A 392 -19.67 -12.89 -7.86
N ARG A 393 -19.38 -12.11 -6.83
CA ARG A 393 -18.40 -12.49 -5.79
C ARG A 393 -18.90 -13.68 -4.97
N GLU A 394 -20.16 -13.67 -4.59
CA GLU A 394 -20.80 -14.78 -3.89
C GLU A 394 -20.80 -16.05 -4.75
N GLU A 395 -21.01 -15.93 -6.06
CA GLU A 395 -20.93 -17.04 -7.01
C GLU A 395 -19.50 -17.62 -7.06
N LEU A 396 -18.46 -16.79 -7.14
CA LEU A 396 -17.07 -17.21 -7.10
C LEU A 396 -16.73 -17.96 -5.81
N HIS A 397 -17.12 -17.42 -4.65
CA HIS A 397 -16.89 -18.06 -3.36
C HIS A 397 -17.63 -19.39 -3.23
N GLN A 398 -18.87 -19.47 -3.73
CA GLN A 398 -19.61 -20.72 -3.78
C GLN A 398 -18.94 -21.74 -4.70
N ALA A 399 -18.47 -21.31 -5.86
CA ALA A 399 -17.76 -22.15 -6.82
C ALA A 399 -16.45 -22.71 -6.24
N ALA A 400 -15.66 -21.89 -5.56
CA ALA A 400 -14.44 -22.31 -4.87
C ALA A 400 -14.73 -23.35 -3.78
N ARG A 401 -15.76 -23.11 -2.95
CA ARG A 401 -16.19 -24.03 -1.90
C ARG A 401 -16.61 -25.39 -2.47
N GLN A 402 -17.40 -25.40 -3.54
CA GLN A 402 -17.86 -26.64 -4.19
C GLN A 402 -16.70 -27.49 -4.72
N ARG A 403 -15.58 -26.84 -5.07
CA ARG A 403 -14.38 -27.49 -5.63
C ARG A 403 -13.30 -27.78 -4.58
N GLY A 404 -13.55 -27.39 -3.32
CA GLY A 404 -12.57 -27.56 -2.24
C GLY A 404 -11.32 -26.70 -2.37
N LEU A 405 -11.40 -25.58 -3.12
CA LEU A 405 -10.32 -24.62 -3.25
C LEU A 405 -10.35 -23.63 -2.08
N GLU A 406 -9.19 -23.27 -1.56
CA GLU A 406 -9.08 -22.09 -0.70
C GLU A 406 -9.28 -20.83 -1.53
N ILE A 407 -9.89 -19.80 -0.93
CA ILE A 407 -10.06 -18.51 -1.58
C ILE A 407 -9.38 -17.39 -0.79
N GLY A 408 -8.68 -16.56 -1.50
CA GLY A 408 -8.09 -15.34 -1.00
C GLY A 408 -8.48 -14.15 -1.86
N VAL A 409 -8.03 -12.99 -1.44
CA VAL A 409 -8.31 -11.72 -2.10
C VAL A 409 -7.01 -11.03 -2.45
N TRP A 410 -6.91 -10.56 -3.67
CA TRP A 410 -5.92 -9.60 -4.09
C TRP A 410 -6.59 -8.23 -4.17
N GLY A 411 -6.33 -7.40 -3.14
CA GLY A 411 -6.94 -6.09 -2.96
C GLY A 411 -6.17 -4.99 -3.68
N TRP A 412 -6.94 -4.07 -4.24
CA TRP A 412 -6.41 -2.86 -4.91
C TRP A 412 -6.81 -1.58 -4.21
N HIS A 413 -7.35 -1.68 -3.00
CA HIS A 413 -7.99 -0.57 -2.34
C HIS A 413 -7.02 0.43 -1.73
N THR A 414 -5.79 0.01 -1.54
CA THR A 414 -4.69 0.84 -1.06
C THR A 414 -3.72 1.23 -2.17
N ALA A 415 -3.94 0.71 -3.40
CA ALA A 415 -3.02 0.92 -4.50
C ALA A 415 -2.78 2.40 -4.78
N GLU A 416 -1.53 2.72 -4.98
CA GLU A 416 -1.12 4.00 -5.52
C GLU A 416 -1.35 4.02 -7.03
N ILE A 417 -1.33 5.20 -7.61
CA ILE A 417 -1.45 5.35 -9.05
C ILE A 417 -0.29 4.63 -9.71
N GLU A 418 -0.63 3.69 -10.61
CA GLU A 418 0.37 2.88 -11.31
C GLU A 418 1.47 3.71 -11.96
N SER A 419 2.61 3.29 -11.67
CA SER A 419 3.83 3.27 -12.45
C SER A 419 4.43 4.51 -13.06
N ASP A 420 3.82 5.17 -13.88
CA ASP A 420 4.36 6.34 -14.57
C ASP A 420 3.80 7.61 -13.97
N GLN A 421 3.10 7.44 -12.91
CA GLN A 421 2.46 8.53 -12.22
C GLN A 421 3.19 8.81 -10.93
N MET A 422 3.00 10.00 -10.48
CA MET A 422 3.58 10.43 -9.24
C MET A 422 2.95 9.71 -8.08
N PRO A 423 3.71 9.28 -7.08
CA PRO A 423 3.14 8.82 -5.83
C PRO A 423 2.21 9.90 -5.31
N THR A 424 0.95 9.52 -5.12
CA THR A 424 -0.07 10.45 -4.67
C THR A 424 -0.48 10.09 -3.26
N MET A 425 -0.29 11.02 -2.32
CA MET A 425 -0.83 10.85 -0.99
C MET A 425 -2.36 10.75 -1.06
N HIS A 426 -2.90 9.64 -0.61
CA HIS A 426 -4.34 9.43 -0.52
C HIS A 426 -4.73 8.83 0.84
N VAL A 427 -5.97 8.97 1.22
CA VAL A 427 -6.51 8.43 2.46
C VAL A 427 -7.84 7.76 2.16
N ASN A 428 -7.85 6.42 2.25
CA ASN A 428 -9.01 5.61 1.88
C ASN A 428 -9.72 4.99 3.09
N ALA A 429 -9.43 5.44 4.30
CA ALA A 429 -9.81 4.77 5.54
C ALA A 429 -11.32 4.46 5.65
N GLN A 430 -12.19 5.41 5.27
CA GLN A 430 -13.64 5.24 5.31
C GLN A 430 -14.13 4.22 4.28
N LEU A 431 -13.57 4.25 3.07
CA LEU A 431 -13.91 3.31 2.00
C LEU A 431 -13.44 1.89 2.34
N LEU A 432 -12.22 1.74 2.87
CA LEU A 432 -11.69 0.46 3.35
C LEU A 432 -12.61 -0.13 4.42
N SER A 433 -13.00 0.67 5.42
CA SER A 433 -13.90 0.23 6.49
C SER A 433 -15.25 -0.25 5.95
N LYS A 434 -15.85 0.50 5.04
CA LYS A 434 -17.10 0.12 4.39
C LYS A 434 -16.94 -1.19 3.62
N PHE A 435 -15.94 -1.25 2.76
CA PHE A 435 -15.71 -2.38 1.87
C PHE A 435 -15.42 -3.68 2.64
N TYR A 436 -14.52 -3.64 3.64
CA TYR A 436 -14.19 -4.85 4.39
C TYR A 436 -15.38 -5.37 5.23
N ARG A 437 -16.22 -4.47 5.77
CA ARG A 437 -17.47 -4.87 6.44
C ARG A 437 -18.47 -5.51 5.47
N GLU A 438 -18.62 -4.95 4.27
CA GLU A 438 -19.48 -5.51 3.23
C GLU A 438 -18.98 -6.89 2.78
N MET A 439 -17.67 -7.03 2.57
CA MET A 439 -17.04 -8.31 2.21
C MET A 439 -17.31 -9.36 3.29
N ARG A 440 -17.03 -9.05 4.55
CA ARG A 440 -17.30 -9.97 5.66
C ARG A 440 -18.77 -10.39 5.73
N ALA A 441 -19.67 -9.45 5.59
CA ALA A 441 -21.10 -9.74 5.65
C ALA A 441 -21.60 -10.59 4.47
N GLY A 442 -21.01 -10.42 3.28
CA GLY A 442 -21.41 -11.11 2.05
C GLY A 442 -20.85 -12.51 1.91
N VAL A 443 -19.56 -12.69 2.16
CA VAL A 443 -18.83 -13.89 1.74
C VAL A 443 -18.43 -14.87 2.84
N ASP A 444 -18.14 -14.43 4.05
CA ASP A 444 -17.70 -15.32 5.14
C ASP A 444 -18.69 -16.46 5.45
N ARG A 445 -19.97 -16.25 5.18
CA ARG A 445 -21.01 -17.27 5.36
C ARG A 445 -20.93 -18.37 4.32
N ILE A 446 -20.41 -18.06 3.16
CA ILE A 446 -20.35 -18.99 2.01
C ILE A 446 -19.02 -19.75 2.05
N HIS A 447 -17.92 -19.01 2.08
CA HIS A 447 -16.58 -19.55 2.09
C HIS A 447 -15.62 -18.55 2.75
N PRO A 448 -15.07 -18.86 3.93
CA PRO A 448 -14.19 -17.94 4.63
C PRO A 448 -12.98 -17.55 3.79
N ILE A 449 -12.66 -16.26 3.80
CA ILE A 449 -11.45 -15.74 3.19
C ILE A 449 -10.27 -16.06 4.11
N THR A 450 -9.28 -16.78 3.60
CA THR A 450 -8.10 -17.21 4.39
C THR A 450 -6.87 -16.35 4.16
N TYR A 451 -6.87 -15.58 3.07
CA TYR A 451 -5.76 -14.76 2.61
C TYR A 451 -6.26 -13.43 2.05
N TRP A 452 -5.55 -12.35 2.35
CA TRP A 452 -5.77 -11.04 1.77
C TRP A 452 -4.45 -10.31 1.60
N SER A 453 -4.14 -9.88 0.38
CA SER A 453 -3.06 -8.93 0.15
C SER A 453 -3.61 -7.60 -0.35
N GLU A 454 -3.12 -6.50 0.20
CA GLU A 454 -3.38 -5.17 -0.37
C GLU A 454 -2.21 -4.73 -1.22
N MET A 455 -2.54 -4.35 -2.45
CA MET A 455 -1.55 -3.89 -3.40
C MET A 455 -1.16 -2.45 -3.11
N GLU A 456 0.12 -2.25 -3.08
CA GLU A 456 0.78 -0.99 -3.31
C GLU A 456 0.37 0.30 -2.62
N ALA A 457 0.64 0.40 -1.36
CA ALA A 457 0.95 1.71 -0.80
C ALA A 457 2.32 1.65 -0.13
N CYS A 458 3.32 1.21 -0.87
CA CYS A 458 4.68 1.07 -0.36
C CYS A 458 5.38 2.41 -0.15
N HIS A 459 4.84 3.52 -0.68
CA HIS A 459 5.37 4.83 -0.42
C HIS A 459 4.98 5.33 0.97
N LEU A 460 5.96 5.84 1.70
CA LEU A 460 5.77 6.29 3.08
C LEU A 460 4.71 7.39 3.26
N ILE A 461 4.38 8.12 2.20
CA ILE A 461 3.30 9.12 2.24
C ILE A 461 1.91 8.52 2.48
N ASN A 462 1.75 7.21 2.23
CA ASN A 462 0.47 6.50 2.37
C ASN A 462 0.39 5.60 3.61
N ILE A 463 1.28 5.81 4.59
CA ILE A 463 1.32 5.02 5.83
C ILE A 463 -0.03 5.02 6.57
N PHE A 464 -0.79 6.10 6.51
CA PHE A 464 -2.10 6.20 7.17
C PHE A 464 -3.12 5.25 6.54
N THR A 465 -3.18 5.21 5.21
CA THR A 465 -4.03 4.27 4.47
C THR A 465 -3.63 2.83 4.80
N MET A 466 -2.33 2.52 4.80
CA MET A 466 -1.83 1.18 5.10
C MET A 466 -2.06 0.78 6.55
N TYR A 467 -1.89 1.71 7.50
CA TYR A 467 -2.24 1.44 8.90
C TYR A 467 -3.72 1.07 9.03
N CYS A 468 -4.60 1.84 8.41
CA CYS A 468 -6.03 1.56 8.41
C CYS A 468 -6.34 0.21 7.75
N ALA A 469 -5.74 -0.11 6.61
CA ALA A 469 -5.95 -1.38 5.92
C ALA A 469 -5.58 -2.57 6.82
N GLY A 470 -4.39 -2.58 7.40
CA GLY A 470 -3.94 -3.66 8.27
C GLY A 470 -4.82 -3.82 9.53
N GLN A 471 -5.19 -2.70 10.17
CA GLN A 471 -6.05 -2.70 11.35
C GLN A 471 -7.49 -3.12 11.04
N LEU A 472 -8.02 -2.75 9.88
CA LEU A 472 -9.37 -3.14 9.45
C LEU A 472 -9.42 -4.58 8.94
N LEU A 473 -8.36 -5.11 8.33
CA LEU A 473 -8.23 -6.54 8.04
C LEU A 473 -8.08 -7.37 9.33
N TRP A 474 -7.57 -6.76 10.40
CA TRP A 474 -7.59 -7.37 11.72
C TRP A 474 -8.99 -7.35 12.32
N ASN A 475 -9.64 -6.19 12.36
CA ASN A 475 -11.01 -6.00 12.84
C ASN A 475 -11.74 -4.92 12.03
N PRO A 476 -12.61 -5.28 11.09
CA PRO A 476 -13.32 -4.33 10.23
C PRO A 476 -14.36 -3.45 10.95
N ASP A 477 -14.66 -3.73 12.22
CA ASP A 477 -15.60 -2.92 13.01
C ASP A 477 -14.95 -1.72 13.70
N ARG A 478 -13.61 -1.58 13.61
CA ARG A 478 -12.92 -0.42 14.17
C ARG A 478 -13.32 0.86 13.42
N ASP A 479 -13.38 1.96 14.17
CA ASP A 479 -13.64 3.28 13.60
C ASP A 479 -12.40 3.78 12.82
N PRO A 480 -12.52 4.07 11.52
CA PRO A 480 -11.40 4.53 10.72
C PRO A 480 -10.82 5.88 11.16
N ASP A 481 -11.62 6.79 11.71
CA ASP A 481 -11.11 8.06 12.25
C ASP A 481 -10.32 7.87 13.54
N GLU A 482 -10.73 6.92 14.39
CA GLU A 482 -9.94 6.53 15.56
C GLU A 482 -8.61 5.90 15.13
N LEU A 483 -8.59 5.10 14.07
CA LEU A 483 -7.36 4.53 13.53
C LEU A 483 -6.40 5.59 13.00
N LEU A 484 -6.90 6.56 12.23
CA LEU A 484 -6.10 7.67 11.73
C LEU A 484 -5.52 8.53 12.87
N ARG A 485 -6.32 8.75 13.92
CA ARG A 485 -5.87 9.47 15.12
C ARG A 485 -4.82 8.66 15.88
N GLU A 486 -5.07 7.37 16.10
CA GLU A 486 -4.18 6.45 16.82
C GLU A 486 -2.77 6.41 16.20
N VAL A 487 -2.69 6.31 14.87
CA VAL A 487 -1.38 6.28 14.19
C VAL A 487 -0.68 7.64 14.27
N ALA A 488 -1.41 8.75 14.09
CA ALA A 488 -0.84 10.09 14.23
C ALA A 488 -0.30 10.35 15.65
N GLU A 489 -1.07 9.99 16.66
CA GLU A 489 -0.65 10.08 18.06
C GLU A 489 0.52 9.13 18.38
N GLY A 490 0.53 7.96 17.76
CA GLY A 490 1.63 7.01 17.89
C GLY A 490 2.96 7.53 17.34
N ILE A 491 2.91 8.34 16.29
CA ILE A 491 4.09 8.93 15.65
C ILE A 491 4.56 10.20 16.38
N TRP A 492 3.68 11.17 16.58
CA TRP A 492 4.03 12.53 17.04
C TRP A 492 3.52 12.89 18.44
N GLY A 493 2.79 12.01 19.10
CA GLY A 493 2.22 12.24 20.41
C GLY A 493 0.76 12.73 20.38
N PRO A 494 0.10 12.78 21.56
CA PRO A 494 -1.34 13.04 21.67
C PRO A 494 -1.82 14.35 21.07
N ARG A 495 -0.96 15.37 21.01
CA ARG A 495 -1.30 16.68 20.44
C ARG A 495 -1.47 16.65 18.92
N ALA A 496 -0.90 15.64 18.24
CA ALA A 496 -0.97 15.51 16.80
C ALA A 496 -2.31 14.93 16.31
N GLY A 497 -3.02 14.17 17.14
CA GLY A 497 -4.18 13.39 16.72
C GLY A 497 -5.25 14.20 15.98
N ALA A 498 -5.74 15.29 16.60
CA ALA A 498 -6.82 16.09 16.02
C ALA A 498 -6.39 16.87 14.75
N PRO A 499 -5.26 17.62 14.74
CA PRO A 499 -4.88 18.40 13.57
C PRO A 499 -4.49 17.52 12.38
N VAL A 500 -3.79 16.41 12.63
CA VAL A 500 -3.45 15.46 11.56
C VAL A 500 -4.70 14.79 11.00
N LEU A 501 -5.64 14.35 11.85
CA LEU A 501 -6.91 13.79 11.40
C LEU A 501 -7.68 14.78 10.49
N ALA A 502 -7.72 16.05 10.83
CA ALA A 502 -8.37 17.07 9.99
C ALA A 502 -7.72 17.17 8.60
N ALA A 503 -6.39 17.16 8.53
CA ALA A 503 -5.65 17.18 7.28
C ALA A 503 -5.87 15.90 6.44
N LEU A 504 -5.88 14.72 7.08
CA LEU A 504 -6.14 13.44 6.42
C LEU A 504 -7.56 13.36 5.85
N ARG A 505 -8.54 13.92 6.56
CA ARG A 505 -9.92 14.04 6.06
C ARG A 505 -10.00 14.96 4.84
N LEU A 506 -9.28 16.07 4.82
CA LEU A 506 -9.20 16.92 3.63
C LEU A 506 -8.67 16.14 2.43
N ILE A 507 -7.57 15.40 2.60
CA ILE A 507 -6.98 14.60 1.53
C ILE A 507 -7.99 13.56 1.02
N GLN A 508 -8.69 12.88 1.92
CA GLN A 508 -9.73 11.92 1.57
C GLN A 508 -10.85 12.59 0.78
N ASP A 509 -11.38 13.72 1.24
CA ASP A 509 -12.50 14.41 0.59
C ASP A 509 -12.13 14.90 -0.81
N VAL A 510 -10.91 15.40 -0.98
CA VAL A 510 -10.45 16.01 -2.23
C VAL A 510 -9.95 14.99 -3.25
N ARG A 511 -9.24 13.96 -2.81
CA ARG A 511 -8.57 13.01 -3.72
C ARG A 511 -9.27 11.69 -3.89
N THR A 512 -9.88 11.15 -2.85
CA THR A 512 -10.48 9.83 -2.92
C THR A 512 -11.95 9.88 -3.34
N GLY A 513 -12.67 10.92 -2.94
CA GLY A 513 -14.09 11.05 -3.19
C GLY A 513 -14.94 10.05 -2.37
N PRO A 514 -16.26 10.04 -2.60
CA PRO A 514 -17.20 9.26 -1.79
C PRO A 514 -17.38 7.79 -2.20
N SER A 515 -16.79 7.36 -3.30
CA SER A 515 -17.00 6.02 -3.86
C SER A 515 -15.76 5.42 -4.49
N TRP A 516 -15.73 4.08 -4.61
CA TRP A 516 -14.69 3.36 -5.31
C TRP A 516 -14.65 3.61 -6.82
N ASP A 517 -15.71 4.14 -7.41
CA ASP A 517 -15.74 4.54 -8.81
C ASP A 517 -14.72 5.65 -9.09
N THR A 518 -14.23 6.29 -8.03
CA THR A 518 -13.19 7.31 -8.07
C THR A 518 -11.79 6.74 -7.82
N TYR A 519 -11.58 5.49 -8.15
CA TYR A 519 -10.35 4.80 -7.88
C TYR A 519 -9.15 5.36 -8.65
N TRP A 520 -7.95 5.10 -8.15
CA TRP A 520 -6.68 5.71 -8.55
C TRP A 520 -6.39 5.77 -10.06
N TRP A 521 -6.69 4.74 -10.85
CA TRP A 521 -6.48 4.79 -12.31
C TRP A 521 -7.43 5.71 -13.06
N SER A 522 -8.51 6.08 -12.44
CA SER A 522 -9.47 7.02 -12.98
C SER A 522 -9.30 8.44 -12.43
N LEU A 523 -8.35 8.68 -11.51
CA LEU A 523 -8.08 9.99 -10.97
C LEU A 523 -7.96 11.09 -12.04
N PRO A 524 -7.28 10.89 -13.18
CA PRO A 524 -7.24 11.89 -14.23
C PRO A 524 -8.61 12.20 -14.87
N THR A 525 -9.58 11.31 -14.68
CA THR A 525 -10.94 11.47 -15.23
C THR A 525 -11.93 11.94 -14.19
N HIS A 526 -11.53 11.96 -12.92
CA HIS A 526 -12.38 12.32 -11.80
C HIS A 526 -12.44 13.80 -11.56
N ARG A 527 -13.53 14.16 -10.90
CA ARG A 527 -13.71 15.49 -10.35
C ARG A 527 -12.96 15.56 -9.02
N LEU A 528 -11.72 16.02 -9.07
CA LEU A 528 -10.96 16.34 -7.86
C LEU A 528 -11.55 17.57 -7.16
N GLY A 529 -11.45 17.57 -5.84
CA GLY A 529 -11.96 18.63 -4.98
C GLY A 529 -13.42 18.45 -4.58
N THR A 530 -13.80 19.10 -3.49
CA THR A 530 -15.19 19.12 -3.03
C THR A 530 -16.05 20.09 -3.86
N ALA A 531 -17.31 20.24 -3.52
CA ALA A 531 -18.19 21.22 -4.18
C ALA A 531 -17.79 22.66 -3.85
N ASP A 532 -17.12 22.91 -2.72
CA ASP A 532 -16.72 24.24 -2.25
C ASP A 532 -15.19 24.40 -2.26
N PRO A 533 -14.61 24.96 -3.34
CA PRO A 533 -13.17 25.19 -3.41
C PRO A 533 -12.65 26.24 -2.42
N ALA A 534 -13.50 27.13 -1.90
CA ALA A 534 -13.07 28.08 -0.87
C ALA A 534 -12.89 27.39 0.48
N ASP A 535 -13.75 26.43 0.82
CA ASP A 535 -13.58 25.58 1.99
C ASP A 535 -12.36 24.66 1.83
N ASP A 536 -12.16 24.07 0.66
CA ASP A 536 -10.96 23.27 0.36
C ASP A 536 -9.68 24.09 0.58
N LEU A 537 -9.64 25.34 0.12
CA LEU A 537 -8.50 26.25 0.29
C LEU A 537 -8.25 26.55 1.77
N ARG A 538 -9.29 26.95 2.51
CA ARG A 538 -9.20 27.20 3.95
C ARG A 538 -8.68 26.01 4.73
N ARG A 539 -9.25 24.83 4.48
CA ARG A 539 -8.85 23.58 5.13
C ARG A 539 -7.41 23.18 4.77
N ALA A 540 -6.97 23.44 3.54
CA ALA A 540 -5.60 23.20 3.13
C ALA A 540 -4.61 24.13 3.83
N ASP A 541 -4.95 25.41 3.99
CA ASP A 541 -4.15 26.37 4.76
C ASP A 541 -4.06 25.95 6.25
N GLU A 542 -5.17 25.51 6.85
CA GLU A 542 -5.21 24.98 8.21
C GLU A 542 -4.37 23.71 8.36
N ALA A 543 -4.47 22.78 7.39
CA ALA A 543 -3.69 21.55 7.40
C ALA A 543 -2.18 21.81 7.26
N ILE A 544 -1.79 22.71 6.36
CA ILE A 544 -0.38 23.12 6.19
C ILE A 544 0.15 23.72 7.52
N ALA A 545 -0.58 24.67 8.09
CA ALA A 545 -0.20 25.30 9.35
C ALA A 545 -0.10 24.27 10.49
N ALA A 546 -1.01 23.30 10.53
CA ALA A 546 -1.00 22.22 11.50
C ALA A 546 0.27 21.36 11.37
N PHE A 547 0.62 20.95 10.14
CA PHE A 547 1.83 20.15 9.90
C PHE A 547 3.11 20.94 10.12
N GLU A 548 3.17 22.21 9.73
CA GLU A 548 4.33 23.08 9.99
C GLU A 548 4.54 23.37 11.48
N SER A 549 3.46 23.33 12.28
CA SER A 549 3.50 23.48 13.72
C SER A 549 3.71 22.19 14.50
N LEU A 550 3.68 21.04 13.83
CA LEU A 550 3.98 19.75 14.43
C LEU A 550 5.48 19.69 14.76
N VAL A 551 5.81 20.19 15.93
CA VAL A 551 7.14 19.96 16.50
C VAL A 551 7.05 18.65 17.25
N THR A 552 7.84 17.67 16.83
CA THR A 552 7.97 16.43 17.61
C THR A 552 8.47 16.80 19.01
N ASP A 553 7.65 16.52 20.03
CA ASP A 553 8.07 16.71 21.40
C ASP A 553 9.33 15.85 21.63
N PRO A 554 10.50 16.45 21.92
CA PRO A 554 11.73 15.69 22.08
C PRO A 554 11.67 14.69 23.24
N THR A 555 10.68 14.85 24.13
CA THR A 555 10.44 13.90 25.23
C THR A 555 9.49 12.78 24.85
N TYR A 556 8.79 12.89 23.70
CA TYR A 556 7.90 11.85 23.23
C TYR A 556 8.66 10.74 22.50
N VAL A 557 8.44 9.52 22.92
CA VAL A 557 9.01 8.33 22.28
C VAL A 557 8.01 7.81 21.24
N CYS A 558 8.35 7.91 19.96
CA CYS A 558 7.54 7.34 18.89
C CYS A 558 7.25 5.86 19.18
N LYS A 559 5.98 5.47 19.07
CA LYS A 559 5.51 4.11 19.36
C LYS A 559 5.77 3.13 18.19
N LEU A 560 5.87 3.65 16.98
CA LEU A 560 6.04 2.85 15.78
C LEU A 560 7.52 2.69 15.39
N PRO A 561 7.91 1.55 14.85
CA PRO A 561 9.26 1.32 14.35
C PRO A 561 9.44 1.90 12.94
N LEU A 562 9.50 3.22 12.84
CA LEU A 562 9.62 3.90 11.55
C LEU A 562 11.01 3.74 10.92
N PRO A 563 11.13 3.61 9.58
CA PRO A 563 12.42 3.56 8.89
C PRO A 563 13.18 4.90 8.89
N PHE A 564 12.48 6.00 9.20
CA PHE A 564 13.01 7.36 9.31
C PHE A 564 12.46 8.06 10.56
N PRO A 565 13.10 9.12 11.03
CA PRO A 565 12.57 9.92 12.15
C PRO A 565 11.16 10.47 11.86
N PRO A 566 10.31 10.69 12.88
CA PRO A 566 8.96 11.21 12.70
C PRO A 566 8.86 12.50 11.88
N ASP A 567 9.83 13.41 12.01
CA ASP A 567 9.85 14.68 11.27
C ASP A 567 10.01 14.49 9.77
N ALA A 568 10.66 13.41 9.35
CA ALA A 568 10.80 13.07 7.95
C ALA A 568 9.44 12.84 7.24
N PHE A 569 8.42 12.40 7.97
CA PHE A 569 7.08 12.22 7.43
C PHE A 569 6.34 13.53 7.24
N ILE A 570 6.62 14.54 8.06
CA ILE A 570 6.09 15.90 7.86
C ILE A 570 6.58 16.46 6.54
N ASP A 571 7.90 16.35 6.29
CA ASP A 571 8.52 16.81 5.04
C ASP A 571 7.96 16.10 3.80
N LEU A 572 7.60 14.81 3.92
CA LEU A 572 7.02 14.06 2.82
C LEU A 572 5.56 14.45 2.54
N MET A 573 4.80 14.90 3.54
CA MET A 573 3.38 15.18 3.42
C MET A 573 3.07 16.64 3.03
N LEU A 574 3.85 17.58 3.51
CA LEU A 574 3.64 19.01 3.24
C LEU A 574 3.53 19.36 1.74
N PRO A 575 4.38 18.83 0.85
CA PRO A 575 4.25 19.08 -0.59
C PRO A 575 2.87 18.72 -1.14
N HIS A 576 2.30 17.59 -0.69
CA HIS A 576 0.97 17.16 -1.13
C HIS A 576 -0.16 18.07 -0.65
N LEU A 577 -0.07 18.58 0.57
CA LEU A 577 -1.02 19.58 1.10
C LEU A 577 -0.91 20.89 0.32
N ARG A 578 0.30 21.33 -0.02
CA ARG A 578 0.53 22.53 -0.85
C ARG A 578 -0.02 22.37 -2.27
N GLN A 579 0.05 21.15 -2.83
CA GLN A 579 -0.59 20.84 -4.12
C GLN A 579 -2.11 20.98 -4.04
N LEU A 580 -2.73 20.43 -3.00
CA LEU A 580 -4.18 20.57 -2.77
C LEU A 580 -4.59 22.04 -2.63
N ARG A 581 -3.81 22.82 -1.86
CA ARG A 581 -4.01 24.26 -1.71
C ARG A 581 -3.98 24.99 -3.07
N ALA A 582 -2.94 24.74 -3.85
CA ALA A 582 -2.77 25.36 -5.17
C ALA A 582 -3.90 24.98 -6.13
N PHE A 583 -4.40 23.75 -6.04
CA PHE A 583 -5.52 23.30 -6.85
C PHE A 583 -6.84 23.94 -6.43
N ALA A 584 -7.08 24.11 -5.14
CA ALA A 584 -8.26 24.80 -4.63
C ALA A 584 -8.28 26.28 -5.08
N ASP A 585 -7.14 26.98 -4.97
CA ASP A 585 -6.98 28.36 -5.46
C ASP A 585 -7.21 28.45 -6.98
N PHE A 586 -6.65 27.53 -7.74
CA PHE A 586 -6.93 27.44 -9.19
C PHE A 586 -8.42 27.28 -9.48
N ARG A 587 -9.13 26.43 -8.77
CA ARG A 587 -10.58 26.22 -8.99
C ARG A 587 -11.39 27.50 -8.73
N ILE A 588 -11.04 28.28 -7.72
CA ILE A 588 -11.67 29.58 -7.43
C ILE A 588 -11.43 30.55 -8.60
N GLN A 589 -10.17 30.66 -9.06
CA GLN A 589 -9.81 31.53 -10.17
C GLN A 589 -10.45 31.08 -11.49
N PHE A 590 -10.56 29.77 -11.71
CA PHE A 590 -11.21 29.22 -12.90
C PHE A 590 -12.72 29.49 -12.91
N ALA A 591 -13.39 29.43 -11.77
CA ALA A 591 -14.79 29.81 -11.66
C ALA A 591 -14.99 31.28 -11.97
N ALA A 592 -14.12 32.18 -11.50
CA ALA A 592 -14.13 33.59 -11.84
C ALA A 592 -13.90 33.82 -13.34
N LEU A 593 -12.94 33.12 -13.95
CA LEU A 593 -12.70 33.19 -15.41
C LEU A 593 -13.93 32.78 -16.22
N THR A 594 -14.61 31.72 -15.83
CA THR A 594 -15.84 31.23 -16.47
C THR A 594 -16.95 32.24 -16.33
N ALA A 595 -17.12 32.86 -15.16
CA ALA A 595 -18.09 33.91 -14.93
C ALA A 595 -17.81 35.17 -15.78
N ASP A 596 -16.56 35.52 -15.97
CA ASP A 596 -16.15 36.67 -16.81
C ASP A 596 -16.36 36.38 -18.31
N ALA A 597 -16.14 35.15 -18.74
CA ALA A 597 -16.49 34.72 -20.10
C ALA A 597 -18.01 34.90 -20.39
N ALA A 598 -18.83 34.51 -19.42
CA ALA A 598 -20.29 34.70 -19.53
C ALA A 598 -20.73 36.18 -19.58
N LYS A 599 -19.90 37.10 -19.05
CA LYS A 599 -20.12 38.54 -19.15
C LYS A 599 -19.69 39.15 -20.51
N GLY A 600 -19.12 38.33 -21.39
CA GLY A 600 -18.77 38.77 -22.76
C GLY A 600 -17.40 39.44 -22.87
N LEU A 601 -16.43 39.10 -22.00
CA LEU A 601 -15.05 39.53 -22.17
C LEU A 601 -14.51 39.14 -23.55
N SER A 602 -13.59 39.95 -24.08
CA SER A 602 -12.94 39.66 -25.34
C SER A 602 -12.10 38.41 -25.29
N LYS A 603 -11.89 37.74 -26.43
CA LYS A 603 -11.05 36.56 -26.53
C LYS A 603 -9.64 36.82 -26.01
N GLU A 604 -9.08 38.00 -26.28
CA GLU A 604 -7.74 38.35 -25.82
C GLU A 604 -7.69 38.49 -24.29
N GLU A 605 -8.66 39.14 -23.67
CA GLU A 605 -8.73 39.22 -22.20
C GLU A 605 -8.90 37.87 -21.56
N LEU A 606 -9.75 36.99 -22.13
CA LEU A 606 -9.93 35.62 -21.66
C LEU A 606 -8.65 34.83 -21.80
N ARG A 607 -7.91 34.96 -22.93
CA ARG A 607 -6.63 34.30 -23.14
C ARG A 607 -5.60 34.74 -22.12
N VAL A 608 -5.46 36.04 -21.87
CA VAL A 608 -4.53 36.56 -20.87
C VAL A 608 -4.85 36.03 -19.48
N ARG A 609 -6.11 36.04 -19.06
CA ARG A 609 -6.53 35.54 -17.77
C ARG A 609 -6.34 34.02 -17.62
N ALA A 610 -6.72 33.25 -18.65
CA ALA A 610 -6.54 31.81 -18.67
C ALA A 610 -5.06 31.43 -18.52
N ASN A 611 -4.17 32.11 -19.24
CA ASN A 611 -2.73 31.89 -19.09
C ASN A 611 -2.22 32.31 -17.69
N ALA A 612 -2.78 33.39 -17.12
CA ALA A 612 -2.36 33.86 -15.79
C ALA A 612 -2.70 32.88 -14.64
N ILE A 613 -3.81 32.14 -14.78
CA ILE A 613 -4.20 31.13 -13.78
C ILE A 613 -3.58 29.75 -14.05
N TRP A 614 -2.92 29.54 -15.19
CA TRP A 614 -2.24 28.30 -15.51
C TRP A 614 -0.87 28.24 -14.81
N LYS A 615 -0.91 28.25 -13.49
CA LYS A 615 0.29 28.16 -12.66
C LYS A 615 0.62 26.71 -12.34
N PRO A 616 1.89 26.37 -12.14
CA PRO A 616 2.26 25.04 -11.72
C PRO A 616 1.60 24.61 -10.39
N ILE A 617 0.94 23.45 -10.42
CA ILE A 617 0.43 22.75 -9.22
C ILE A 617 1.34 21.56 -8.95
N LEU A 618 2.63 21.74 -9.02
CA LEU A 618 3.57 20.68 -8.97
C LEU A 618 4.69 21.01 -8.00
N ASP A 619 4.88 20.15 -7.04
CA ASP A 619 6.11 20.16 -6.24
C ASP A 619 7.09 19.18 -6.86
N TYR A 620 8.17 19.71 -7.41
CA TYR A 620 9.18 18.89 -8.09
C TYR A 620 9.92 17.94 -7.15
N SER A 621 9.92 18.19 -5.85
CA SER A 621 10.56 17.28 -4.89
C SER A 621 9.84 15.94 -4.79
N THR A 622 8.53 15.95 -5.09
CA THR A 622 7.68 14.75 -5.04
C THR A 622 7.41 14.16 -6.42
N TRP A 623 7.71 14.91 -7.49
CA TRP A 623 7.42 14.44 -8.84
C TRP A 623 8.49 13.48 -9.36
N ILE A 624 8.10 12.27 -9.60
CA ILE A 624 8.96 11.17 -10.02
C ILE A 624 8.48 10.43 -11.27
N GLY A 625 7.27 10.72 -11.74
CA GLY A 625 6.68 10.03 -12.89
C GLY A 625 6.63 10.85 -14.18
N ALA A 626 6.15 10.22 -15.25
CA ALA A 626 5.96 10.83 -16.57
C ALA A 626 4.78 11.78 -16.64
N PHE A 627 3.83 11.62 -15.73
CA PHE A 627 2.62 12.44 -15.63
C PHE A 627 2.74 13.36 -14.43
N GLY A 628 2.13 14.52 -14.47
CA GLY A 628 2.05 15.38 -13.29
C GLY A 628 1.06 14.83 -12.26
N PRO A 629 0.96 15.43 -11.07
CA PRO A 629 -0.04 15.05 -10.09
C PRO A 629 -1.45 15.20 -10.65
N PRO A 630 -2.44 14.45 -10.11
CA PRO A 630 -3.83 14.49 -10.58
C PRO A 630 -4.41 15.91 -10.64
N GLU A 631 -4.03 16.77 -9.72
CA GLU A 631 -4.41 18.18 -9.66
C GLU A 631 -3.92 18.96 -10.89
N ALA A 632 -2.66 18.78 -11.28
CA ALA A 632 -2.08 19.44 -12.45
C ALA A 632 -2.70 18.94 -13.75
N MET A 633 -2.95 17.64 -13.85
CA MET A 633 -3.63 17.04 -15.02
C MET A 633 -5.07 17.52 -15.15
N THR A 634 -5.77 17.67 -14.03
CA THR A 634 -7.15 18.19 -14.01
C THR A 634 -7.18 19.67 -14.36
N GLN A 635 -6.23 20.47 -13.86
CA GLN A 635 -6.06 21.86 -14.25
C GLN A 635 -5.90 22.01 -15.78
N GLU A 636 -5.00 21.23 -16.35
CA GLU A 636 -4.78 21.21 -17.80
C GLU A 636 -6.07 20.89 -18.57
N LYS A 637 -6.74 19.81 -18.17
CA LYS A 637 -7.99 19.37 -18.81
C LYS A 637 -9.07 20.45 -18.77
N MET A 638 -9.23 21.13 -17.64
CA MET A 638 -10.20 22.21 -17.47
C MET A 638 -9.86 23.41 -18.37
N LEU A 639 -8.61 23.85 -18.37
CA LEU A 639 -8.16 24.99 -19.19
C LEU A 639 -8.21 24.69 -20.68
N MET A 640 -7.85 23.50 -21.12
CA MET A 640 -7.93 23.10 -22.52
C MET A 640 -9.37 22.98 -23.01
N ALA A 641 -10.29 22.50 -22.17
CA ALA A 641 -11.72 22.48 -22.48
C ALA A 641 -12.28 23.90 -22.63
N PHE A 642 -11.95 24.78 -21.68
CA PHE A 642 -12.34 26.21 -21.76
C PHE A 642 -11.77 26.90 -23.00
N ALA A 643 -10.50 26.68 -23.29
CA ALA A 643 -9.85 27.24 -24.48
C ALA A 643 -10.52 26.78 -25.77
N LYS A 644 -10.88 25.51 -25.87
CA LYS A 644 -11.59 24.95 -27.01
C LYS A 644 -12.99 25.59 -27.17
N GLU A 645 -13.73 25.71 -26.09
CA GLU A 645 -15.07 26.30 -26.07
C GLU A 645 -15.06 27.75 -26.56
N HIS A 646 -14.08 28.55 -26.14
CA HIS A 646 -13.99 29.97 -26.46
C HIS A 646 -13.08 30.29 -27.67
N GLY A 647 -12.54 29.27 -28.34
CA GLY A 647 -11.65 29.42 -29.48
C GLY A 647 -10.36 30.18 -29.15
N LEU A 648 -9.76 29.85 -28.01
CA LEU A 648 -8.51 30.45 -27.52
C LEU A 648 -7.34 29.55 -27.84
N VAL A 649 -6.15 30.15 -28.01
CA VAL A 649 -4.87 29.47 -28.03
C VAL A 649 -4.13 29.85 -26.76
N LEU A 650 -3.99 28.88 -25.82
CA LEU A 650 -3.27 29.08 -24.59
C LEU A 650 -1.77 28.75 -24.79
N THR A 651 -0.96 29.36 -23.97
CA THR A 651 0.49 29.08 -23.90
C THR A 651 0.74 28.11 -22.74
N PRO A 652 1.02 26.81 -23.01
CA PRO A 652 1.32 25.87 -21.96
C PRO A 652 2.53 26.35 -21.13
N PRO A 653 2.48 26.21 -19.80
CA PRO A 653 3.64 26.52 -18.95
C PRO A 653 4.82 25.59 -19.26
N ASP A 654 6.02 26.06 -19.01
CA ASP A 654 7.26 25.34 -19.36
C ASP A 654 7.34 23.93 -18.76
N TRP A 655 6.82 23.73 -17.55
CA TRP A 655 6.81 22.41 -16.92
C TRP A 655 6.04 21.36 -17.74
N MET A 656 5.00 21.75 -18.49
CA MET A 656 4.29 20.82 -19.36
C MET A 656 5.13 20.39 -20.55
N ARG A 657 5.90 21.30 -21.11
CA ARG A 657 6.87 20.97 -22.18
C ARG A 657 7.88 19.97 -21.67
N TRP A 658 8.39 20.19 -20.47
CA TRP A 658 9.32 19.25 -19.82
C TRP A 658 8.65 17.90 -19.54
N ARG A 659 7.44 17.88 -19.00
CA ARG A 659 6.65 16.65 -18.80
C ARG A 659 6.44 15.90 -20.11
N ASP A 660 6.06 16.58 -21.18
CA ASP A 660 5.82 15.96 -22.47
C ASP A 660 7.10 15.44 -23.10
N ALA A 661 8.21 16.13 -22.93
CA ALA A 661 9.53 15.63 -23.30
C ALA A 661 9.89 14.36 -22.50
N ASN A 662 9.66 14.38 -21.20
CA ASN A 662 9.85 13.23 -20.33
C ASN A 662 9.03 12.01 -20.78
N ARG A 663 7.72 12.19 -21.01
CA ARG A 663 6.84 11.14 -21.54
C ARG A 663 7.34 10.59 -22.88
N GLN A 664 7.75 11.46 -23.77
CA GLN A 664 8.27 11.03 -25.07
C GLN A 664 9.57 10.24 -24.93
N LEU A 665 10.46 10.66 -24.05
CA LEU A 665 11.71 9.96 -23.80
C LEU A 665 11.44 8.60 -23.14
N GLN A 666 10.58 8.53 -22.18
CA GLN A 666 10.17 7.25 -21.56
C GLN A 666 9.55 6.31 -22.60
N SER A 667 8.71 6.82 -23.51
CA SER A 667 8.11 6.02 -24.56
C SER A 667 9.10 5.47 -25.58
N LEU A 668 10.25 6.12 -25.77
CA LEU A 668 11.33 5.62 -26.63
C LEU A 668 11.98 4.35 -26.07
N HIS A 669 11.89 4.19 -24.77
CA HIS A 669 12.62 3.14 -24.10
C HIS A 669 11.99 1.77 -24.16
N GLY A 670 10.67 1.68 -24.14
CA GLY A 670 9.96 0.39 -24.10
C GLY A 670 10.32 -0.58 -25.20
N ARG A 671 10.84 -0.08 -26.34
CA ARG A 671 11.19 -0.90 -27.49
C ARG A 671 12.66 -0.90 -27.89
N GLN A 672 13.50 -0.06 -27.28
CA GLN A 672 14.85 0.17 -27.76
C GLN A 672 15.93 -0.06 -26.70
N ARG A 673 15.80 -1.10 -25.91
CA ARG A 673 16.77 -1.39 -24.85
C ARG A 673 18.22 -1.42 -25.28
N ALA A 674 18.51 -1.92 -26.48
CA ALA A 674 19.86 -1.91 -27.01
C ALA A 674 20.41 -0.49 -27.29
N GLN A 675 19.53 0.50 -27.44
CA GLN A 675 19.90 1.90 -27.57
C GLN A 675 19.71 2.68 -26.26
N ALA A 676 19.03 2.13 -25.33
CA ALA A 676 18.64 2.75 -24.07
C ALA A 676 19.78 2.83 -23.06
N THR A 677 20.70 1.90 -23.07
CA THR A 677 21.96 2.00 -22.33
C THR A 677 22.74 3.26 -22.71
N ALA A 678 22.44 3.80 -23.90
CA ALA A 678 23.01 5.05 -24.35
C ALA A 678 22.41 6.29 -23.68
N LEU A 679 21.29 6.20 -23.03
CA LEU A 679 20.59 7.39 -22.56
C LEU A 679 20.75 7.65 -21.07
N GLN A 680 21.50 6.89 -20.34
CA GLN A 680 21.51 6.87 -18.85
C GLN A 680 20.09 6.85 -18.24
N ILE A 681 19.18 6.50 -19.08
CA ILE A 681 17.80 6.47 -18.82
C ILE A 681 17.52 5.02 -18.65
N ASP A 682 17.56 4.62 -17.45
CA ASP A 682 17.17 3.29 -17.08
C ASP A 682 15.67 3.25 -17.01
N VAL A 683 15.08 3.03 -18.14
CA VAL A 683 13.65 2.88 -18.19
C VAL A 683 13.34 1.44 -18.31
N ASN A 684 12.86 0.93 -17.26
CA ASN A 684 11.97 -0.17 -17.34
C ASN A 684 10.61 0.34 -17.80
N ALA A 685 10.58 0.54 -19.05
CA ALA A 685 9.47 1.16 -19.73
C ALA A 685 8.25 0.26 -19.85
N ARG A 686 8.11 -0.71 -18.97
CA ARG A 686 6.98 -1.58 -18.96
C ARG A 686 5.64 -0.86 -18.88
N HIS A 687 5.63 0.19 -18.10
CA HIS A 687 4.43 0.95 -17.81
C HIS A 687 4.14 2.02 -18.81
N LEU A 688 4.98 2.16 -19.76
CA LEU A 688 4.63 2.93 -20.91
C LEU A 688 3.49 2.20 -21.58
N SER A 689 2.31 2.75 -21.41
CA SER A 689 1.08 2.19 -21.89
C SER A 689 1.24 1.65 -23.32
N ARG A 690 0.52 0.61 -23.65
CA ARG A 690 0.47 0.01 -25.00
C ARG A 690 0.36 1.03 -26.13
N ASP A 691 -0.15 2.20 -25.83
CA ASP A 691 -0.37 3.30 -26.78
C ASP A 691 0.91 4.02 -27.20
N PHE A 692 2.03 3.79 -26.50
CA PHE A 692 3.31 4.40 -26.80
C PHE A 692 4.24 3.54 -27.67
N PHE A 693 3.74 2.52 -28.30
CA PHE A 693 4.52 1.68 -29.21
C PHE A 693 4.85 2.42 -30.51
N TRP A 694 5.94 3.13 -30.52
CA TRP A 694 6.45 3.74 -31.73
C TRP A 694 7.42 2.79 -32.46
N SER A 695 7.44 2.91 -33.78
CA SER A 695 8.54 2.29 -34.53
C SER A 695 9.85 2.92 -34.09
N VAL A 696 10.94 2.15 -34.21
CA VAL A 696 12.30 2.64 -33.89
C VAL A 696 12.62 3.93 -34.65
N GLU A 697 12.13 4.06 -35.85
CA GLU A 697 12.32 5.25 -36.69
C GLU A 697 11.52 6.44 -36.19
N LYS A 698 10.25 6.27 -35.90
CA LYS A 698 9.43 7.34 -35.30
C LYS A 698 9.96 7.77 -33.93
N GLY A 699 10.49 6.84 -33.17
CA GLY A 699 11.13 7.13 -31.90
C GLY A 699 12.39 7.97 -32.05
N ARG A 700 13.25 7.64 -33.04
CA ARG A 700 14.46 8.41 -33.34
C ARG A 700 14.13 9.81 -33.83
N ASP A 701 13.18 9.94 -34.74
CA ASP A 701 12.77 11.23 -35.26
C ASP A 701 12.23 12.15 -34.16
N ARG A 702 11.46 11.61 -33.24
CA ARG A 702 10.95 12.38 -32.09
C ARG A 702 12.05 12.73 -31.09
N PHE A 703 12.99 11.82 -30.86
CA PHE A 703 14.13 12.09 -30.00
C PHE A 703 15.00 13.20 -30.56
N GLN A 704 15.31 13.14 -31.85
CA GLN A 704 16.00 14.22 -32.54
C GLN A 704 15.24 15.53 -32.46
N LEU A 705 13.92 15.50 -32.63
CA LEU A 705 13.09 16.69 -32.48
C LEU A 705 13.21 17.31 -31.07
N LEU A 706 13.29 16.50 -30.03
CA LEU A 706 13.49 17.02 -28.66
C LEU A 706 14.86 17.67 -28.48
N ILE A 707 15.90 17.11 -29.12
CA ILE A 707 17.23 17.71 -29.14
C ILE A 707 17.19 19.04 -29.92
N ASP A 708 16.56 19.05 -31.07
CA ASP A 708 16.46 20.24 -31.95
C ASP A 708 15.64 21.35 -31.28
N GLN A 709 14.67 20.98 -30.43
CA GLN A 709 13.92 21.92 -29.61
C GLN A 709 14.62 22.38 -28.34
N GLY A 710 15.82 21.87 -28.08
CA GLY A 710 16.60 22.20 -26.90
C GLY A 710 15.98 21.65 -25.58
N LEU A 711 15.10 20.66 -25.66
CA LEU A 711 14.49 20.04 -24.50
C LEU A 711 15.34 18.89 -23.93
N VAL A 712 16.24 18.35 -24.75
CA VAL A 712 17.21 17.32 -24.39
C VAL A 712 18.59 17.77 -24.81
N VAL A 713 19.58 17.58 -23.95
CA VAL A 713 20.98 17.90 -24.23
C VAL A 713 21.78 16.61 -24.24
N LYS A 714 22.65 16.48 -25.20
CA LYS A 714 23.62 15.39 -25.27
C LYS A 714 24.78 15.70 -24.33
N THR A 715 24.98 14.84 -23.31
CA THR A 715 26.04 15.02 -22.30
C THR A 715 27.25 14.11 -22.49
N GLY A 716 27.18 13.20 -23.46
CA GLY A 716 28.28 12.30 -23.83
C GLY A 716 28.01 11.57 -25.13
N PRO A 717 28.91 10.68 -25.58
CA PRO A 717 28.73 9.96 -26.85
C PRO A 717 27.37 9.25 -26.94
N THR A 718 26.91 8.73 -25.80
CA THR A 718 25.69 7.95 -25.69
C THR A 718 24.79 8.40 -24.54
N THR A 719 25.09 9.53 -23.91
CA THR A 719 24.34 10.03 -22.74
C THR A 719 23.64 11.34 -23.05
N TYR A 720 22.45 11.48 -22.51
CA TYR A 720 21.58 12.63 -22.69
C TYR A 720 20.90 12.97 -21.36
N GLN A 721 20.47 14.21 -21.20
CA GLN A 721 19.69 14.66 -20.06
C GLN A 721 18.66 15.70 -20.51
N LEU A 722 17.65 15.96 -19.71
CA LEU A 722 16.72 17.05 -19.95
C LEU A 722 17.43 18.38 -19.81
N ALA A 723 17.22 19.25 -20.79
CA ALA A 723 17.75 20.62 -20.73
C ALA A 723 17.02 21.42 -19.65
N ASN A 724 17.72 22.36 -19.07
CA ASN A 724 17.15 23.30 -18.08
C ASN A 724 16.53 22.63 -16.84
N TRP A 725 16.95 21.42 -16.51
CA TRP A 725 16.45 20.71 -15.34
C TRP A 725 16.55 21.54 -14.04
N GLU A 726 17.71 22.18 -13.84
CA GLU A 726 17.95 23.01 -12.65
C GLU A 726 17.05 24.26 -12.61
N GLU A 727 16.69 24.80 -13.78
CA GLU A 727 15.75 25.91 -13.88
C GLU A 727 14.33 25.51 -13.48
N PHE A 728 13.90 24.31 -13.86
CA PHE A 728 12.59 23.78 -13.46
C PHE A 728 12.52 23.43 -11.99
N ARG A 729 13.62 22.94 -11.44
CA ARG A 729 13.71 22.56 -10.03
C ARG A 729 13.60 23.75 -9.08
N GLY A 730 14.03 24.92 -9.48
CA GLY A 730 14.05 26.13 -8.66
C GLY A 730 12.73 26.90 -8.62
N ARG A 731 11.73 26.45 -9.33
CA ARG A 731 10.40 27.07 -9.42
C ARG A 731 9.34 26.17 -8.79
#